data_a7e6c05e42a75b0d787505ca0286a62f
#
_entry.id   a7e6c05e42a75b0d787505ca0286a62f
#
_cell.length_a   1.000
_cell.length_b   1.000
_cell.length_c   1.000
_cell.angle_alpha   90.00
_cell.angle_beta   90.00
_cell.angle_gamma   90.00
#
_symmetry.space_group_name_H-M   'P 1'
#
loop_
_entity.id
_entity.type
_entity.pdbx_description
1 polymer ?
#
loop_
_entity_poly.entity_id
_entity_poly.type
_entity_poly.pdbx_seq_one_letter_code
_entity_poly.pdbx_strand_id
1 'polypeptide(L)'
;MMKTVHSLLLLSLAAAATACASEGVVVDPSGRPIQHARVACAGLSAETEAAGHFSMEITGPCRATVSASGFETKQVDLVPTSTAHIQLALAPQSEHVVVTANRRETDIAEAGAAATVITAADLKARDYPSLGDTLREVPGIQVVQSGRPGSLTDVYGRGGQYTAMLVLVDGVPMNDPGGTINVAGDTTTGIDRIEVVRGPESALFGADASSGVIQLFTKRGDPEDRVPHGSVSYERGSFSTDRWTANLAGGDGRLDYSFAADQLHTAGEYSNDFFRNTSGTANIGFRISPDTQVRGIFRTFDADIGTPNQIGYGIVDYYGSEATRDSLVSASVDDVRGRHYAQHITFGYHRSNDVFYEPVDQGPYNVAALVQNVGDRVYFEGLANPAAPVPPGLTLVTQSESIYASDPYISLSSRTDFAYQGTLTHTGGAAVFGYQYERQAADIGGSNVSRDDHSVFLEEQYAISRRLFLSAGLRYEQNSAFHTKFTPRAAASYRLAGSTYLRASAGIGIVEPSLLENYSKESYALGNPALRPEKTTSYEVGVIQEWFARRLETQVAAFANTFQDLIVYVYPSWLNIQASRARGVEFSSRMKIARWLTASGGYTRMWTRITSSNTPDSPFFGVGQEIARQPGNSGTLSITLAPRRWTLQAGAILAGERQDPDPYVFGVTRNKGYQNVYATGSFRIDKHLQPFVRVSNLLNQNYSEVLGYPALSRSIYGGLRLEW
;
A
#
# COMPACT_ATOMS: atom_id res chain seq x y z
N MET A 1 11.25 26.70 98.01
CA MET A 1 12.24 26.84 96.96
C MET A 1 11.54 26.53 95.65
N MET A 2 11.11 27.56 94.94
CA MET A 2 10.37 27.49 93.64
C MET A 2 11.38 27.56 92.50
N LYS A 3 11.27 26.64 91.55
CA LYS A 3 11.90 26.78 90.25
C LYS A 3 10.82 26.84 89.19
N THR A 4 10.71 27.96 88.51
CA THR A 4 9.87 28.31 87.38
C THR A 4 10.44 27.66 86.13
N VAL A 5 9.60 26.98 85.40
CA VAL A 5 9.89 26.43 84.03
C VAL A 5 9.15 27.30 83.04
N HIS A 6 9.91 27.93 82.10
CA HIS A 6 9.35 28.65 80.94
C HIS A 6 9.18 27.70 79.81
N SER A 7 7.94 27.49 79.28
CA SER A 7 7.64 26.81 78.06
C SER A 7 7.71 27.79 76.89
N LEU A 8 8.64 27.59 75.98
CA LEU A 8 8.66 28.23 74.63
C LEU A 8 7.68 27.52 73.73
N LEU A 9 6.64 28.22 73.27
CA LEU A 9 5.77 27.81 72.18
C LEU A 9 6.44 28.17 70.83
N LEU A 10 6.92 27.18 70.07
CA LEU A 10 7.32 27.33 68.67
C LEU A 10 6.07 27.28 67.77
N LEU A 11 5.64 28.41 67.23
CA LEU A 11 4.65 28.49 66.15
C LEU A 11 5.35 28.12 64.87
N SER A 12 5.07 26.90 64.34
CA SER A 12 5.43 26.54 63.00
C SER A 12 4.39 27.16 62.01
N LEU A 13 4.75 28.21 61.30
CA LEU A 13 4.02 28.71 60.15
C LEU A 13 4.16 27.66 59.00
N ALA A 14 3.16 26.81 58.78
CA ALA A 14 2.99 26.08 57.58
C ALA A 14 2.52 27.06 56.48
N ALA A 15 3.41 27.43 55.56
CA ALA A 15 3.02 28.14 54.36
C ALA A 15 2.13 27.19 53.52
N ALA A 16 0.83 27.38 53.54
CA ALA A 16 -0.07 26.74 52.61
C ALA A 16 0.25 27.28 51.21
N ALA A 17 0.92 26.46 50.38
CA ALA A 17 1.07 26.75 48.98
C ALA A 17 -0.34 26.75 48.35
N THR A 18 -0.83 27.92 47.99
CA THR A 18 -2.08 28.07 47.26
C THR A 18 -1.89 27.43 45.88
N ALA A 19 -2.55 26.29 45.61
CA ALA A 19 -2.64 25.70 44.28
C ALA A 19 -3.38 26.70 43.38
N CYS A 20 -2.76 27.10 42.27
CA CYS A 20 -3.36 27.97 41.29
C CYS A 20 -3.61 27.14 40.01
N ALA A 21 -4.80 27.30 39.44
CA ALA A 21 -5.12 26.60 38.19
C ALA A 21 -4.28 27.18 37.03
N SER A 22 -3.61 26.31 36.27
CA SER A 22 -3.09 26.58 34.95
C SER A 22 -4.11 26.11 33.94
N GLU A 23 -4.56 26.99 33.10
CA GLU A 23 -5.55 26.70 32.09
C GLU A 23 -4.90 26.74 30.69
N GLY A 24 -5.50 26.06 29.71
CA GLY A 24 -5.01 26.13 28.36
C GLY A 24 -5.93 25.46 27.35
N VAL A 25 -5.56 25.63 26.10
CA VAL A 25 -6.22 24.95 24.97
C VAL A 25 -5.20 24.16 24.17
N VAL A 26 -5.54 22.94 23.82
CA VAL A 26 -4.75 22.08 22.93
C VAL A 26 -5.42 22.04 21.58
N VAL A 27 -4.66 22.36 20.53
CA VAL A 27 -5.15 22.45 19.16
C VAL A 27 -4.26 21.66 18.20
N ASP A 28 -4.81 21.29 17.05
CA ASP A 28 -4.06 20.71 15.94
C ASP A 28 -3.33 21.78 15.11
N PRO A 29 -2.55 21.40 14.06
CA PRO A 29 -1.85 22.36 13.20
C PRO A 29 -2.75 23.36 12.46
N SER A 30 -4.06 23.05 12.29
CA SER A 30 -5.04 23.94 11.69
C SER A 30 -5.80 24.81 12.71
N GLY A 31 -5.39 24.75 14.01
CA GLY A 31 -6.00 25.51 15.10
C GLY A 31 -7.32 24.92 15.63
N ARG A 32 -7.66 23.67 15.29
CA ARG A 32 -8.86 23.01 15.81
C ARG A 32 -8.58 22.40 17.19
N PRO A 33 -9.57 22.45 18.12
CA PRO A 33 -9.41 21.87 19.43
C PRO A 33 -9.26 20.35 19.37
N ILE A 34 -8.31 19.82 20.12
CA ILE A 34 -8.11 18.40 20.31
C ILE A 34 -8.81 17.98 21.60
N GLN A 35 -9.82 17.13 21.49
CA GLN A 35 -10.52 16.53 22.63
C GLN A 35 -9.72 15.31 23.14
N HIS A 36 -9.77 15.06 24.46
CA HIS A 36 -9.06 13.96 25.13
C HIS A 36 -7.53 13.99 24.99
N ALA A 37 -6.95 15.16 24.72
CA ALA A 37 -5.52 15.33 24.87
C ALA A 37 -5.16 15.27 26.36
N ARG A 38 -4.17 14.44 26.70
CA ARG A 38 -3.68 14.29 28.07
C ARG A 38 -2.55 15.27 28.33
N VAL A 39 -2.73 16.13 29.31
CA VAL A 39 -1.72 17.05 29.83
C VAL A 39 -1.25 16.49 31.18
N ALA A 40 0.02 16.07 31.29
CA ALA A 40 0.56 15.44 32.46
C ALA A 40 1.76 16.24 33.00
N CYS A 41 1.78 16.57 34.27
CA CYS A 41 2.82 17.34 34.91
C CYS A 41 2.97 16.98 36.38
N ALA A 42 4.21 16.73 36.86
CA ALA A 42 4.54 16.46 38.24
C ALA A 42 3.65 15.42 38.96
N GLY A 43 3.20 14.38 38.20
CA GLY A 43 2.33 13.34 38.74
C GLY A 43 0.83 13.66 38.65
N LEU A 44 0.46 14.87 38.28
CA LEU A 44 -0.92 15.29 37.97
C LEU A 44 -1.22 15.09 36.49
N SER A 45 -2.48 14.88 36.16
CA SER A 45 -2.91 14.83 34.75
C SER A 45 -4.33 15.37 34.58
N ALA A 46 -4.55 16.11 33.49
CA ALA A 46 -5.86 16.58 33.04
C ALA A 46 -6.09 16.08 31.58
N GLU A 47 -7.35 15.92 31.20
CA GLU A 47 -7.73 15.67 29.81
C GLU A 47 -8.49 16.88 29.28
N THR A 48 -8.29 17.17 27.99
CA THR A 48 -8.99 18.28 27.34
C THR A 48 -10.44 17.89 27.01
N GLU A 49 -11.35 18.84 27.20
CA GLU A 49 -12.77 18.75 26.85
C GLU A 49 -12.98 18.89 25.33
N ALA A 50 -14.24 18.84 24.88
CA ALA A 50 -14.61 18.93 23.46
C ALA A 50 -14.12 20.22 22.77
N ALA A 51 -13.93 21.31 23.53
CA ALA A 51 -13.36 22.56 23.04
C ALA A 51 -11.83 22.63 23.14
N GLY A 52 -11.16 21.53 23.50
CA GLY A 52 -9.71 21.44 23.67
C GLY A 52 -9.19 22.10 24.95
N HIS A 53 -10.06 22.60 25.84
CA HIS A 53 -9.65 23.23 27.08
C HIS A 53 -9.27 22.19 28.14
N PHE A 54 -8.24 22.53 28.93
CA PHE A 54 -7.87 21.81 30.14
C PHE A 54 -7.67 22.81 31.27
N SER A 55 -7.87 22.36 32.49
CA SER A 55 -7.51 23.07 33.72
C SER A 55 -6.81 22.09 34.66
N MET A 56 -5.68 22.51 35.25
CA MET A 56 -4.87 21.69 36.14
C MET A 56 -4.32 22.56 37.29
N GLU A 57 -4.54 22.12 38.50
CA GLU A 57 -4.00 22.81 39.70
C GLU A 57 -2.52 22.44 39.89
N ILE A 58 -1.62 23.41 39.66
CA ILE A 58 -0.18 23.25 39.86
C ILE A 58 0.33 24.21 40.93
N THR A 59 1.26 23.75 41.77
CA THR A 59 1.83 24.51 42.85
C THR A 59 3.07 25.33 42.47
N GLY A 60 3.57 25.16 41.25
CA GLY A 60 4.74 25.87 40.71
C GLY A 60 4.93 25.59 39.22
N PRO A 61 5.88 26.28 38.56
CA PRO A 61 6.20 25.99 37.15
C PRO A 61 6.58 24.52 36.95
N CYS A 62 6.06 23.90 35.92
CA CYS A 62 6.34 22.50 35.62
C CYS A 62 6.41 22.22 34.14
N ARG A 63 7.24 21.27 33.73
CA ARG A 63 7.35 20.80 32.36
C ARG A 63 6.32 19.72 32.13
N ALA A 64 5.24 20.10 31.46
CA ALA A 64 4.12 19.20 31.15
C ALA A 64 4.38 18.44 29.86
N THR A 65 4.01 17.15 29.85
CA THR A 65 3.95 16.32 28.67
C THR A 65 2.51 16.32 28.13
N VAL A 66 2.31 16.77 26.91
CA VAL A 66 1.00 16.83 26.26
C VAL A 66 0.98 15.80 25.14
N SER A 67 0.01 14.87 25.18
CA SER A 67 -0.13 13.78 24.21
C SER A 67 -1.60 13.58 23.82
N ALA A 68 -1.83 13.28 22.56
CA ALA A 68 -3.15 12.93 22.04
C ALA A 68 -3.00 11.84 20.96
N SER A 69 -4.03 11.03 20.75
CA SER A 69 -4.01 10.01 19.70
C SER A 69 -3.93 10.66 18.32
N GLY A 70 -2.98 10.25 17.51
CA GLY A 70 -2.74 10.83 16.18
C GLY A 70 -1.85 12.08 16.17
N PHE A 71 -1.29 12.45 17.32
CA PHE A 71 -0.43 13.64 17.44
C PHE A 71 0.90 13.29 18.11
N GLU A 72 1.93 14.03 17.78
CA GLU A 72 3.22 13.95 18.45
C GLU A 72 3.12 14.42 19.89
N THR A 73 3.83 13.73 20.77
CA THR A 73 3.92 14.15 22.17
C THR A 73 4.80 15.38 22.27
N LYS A 74 4.27 16.46 22.89
CA LYS A 74 4.97 17.74 23.05
C LYS A 74 5.25 18.03 24.52
N GLN A 75 6.43 18.54 24.81
CA GLN A 75 6.74 19.09 26.13
C GLN A 75 6.55 20.61 26.15
N VAL A 76 5.85 21.13 27.17
CA VAL A 76 5.51 22.54 27.33
C VAL A 76 5.69 22.94 28.77
N ASP A 77 6.32 24.07 29.00
CA ASP A 77 6.45 24.63 30.38
C ASP A 77 5.13 25.34 30.74
N LEU A 78 4.44 24.80 31.77
CA LEU A 78 3.24 25.39 32.34
C LEU A 78 3.63 26.22 33.58
N VAL A 79 3.02 27.39 33.70
CA VAL A 79 3.20 28.30 34.84
C VAL A 79 1.83 28.49 35.52
N PRO A 80 1.75 28.47 36.84
CA PRO A 80 0.50 28.80 37.56
C PRO A 80 -0.08 30.12 37.07
N THR A 81 -1.42 30.20 36.96
CA THR A 81 -2.16 31.41 36.53
C THR A 81 -1.95 31.84 35.07
N SER A 82 -1.27 31.05 34.26
CA SER A 82 -1.10 31.36 32.84
C SER A 82 -2.06 30.52 31.97
N THR A 83 -2.55 31.11 30.85
CA THR A 83 -3.29 30.37 29.83
C THR A 83 -2.31 29.89 28.75
N ALA A 84 -2.19 28.58 28.56
CA ALA A 84 -1.31 27.98 27.58
C ALA A 84 -2.06 27.70 26.29
N HIS A 85 -1.51 28.12 25.14
CA HIS A 85 -1.97 27.69 23.83
C HIS A 85 -1.00 26.66 23.24
N ILE A 86 -1.43 25.40 23.19
CA ILE A 86 -0.57 24.27 22.85
C ILE A 86 -1.00 23.70 21.52
N GLN A 87 -0.18 23.85 20.50
CA GLN A 87 -0.38 23.23 19.20
C GLN A 87 0.43 21.94 19.14
N LEU A 88 -0.25 20.80 18.88
CA LEU A 88 0.39 19.53 18.64
C LEU A 88 0.57 19.30 17.14
N ALA A 89 1.73 18.81 16.72
CA ALA A 89 1.95 18.30 15.36
C ALA A 89 1.25 16.95 15.18
N LEU A 90 0.86 16.62 13.95
CA LEU A 90 0.36 15.28 13.63
C LEU A 90 1.51 14.28 13.75
N ALA A 91 1.21 13.07 14.24
CA ALA A 91 2.21 12.00 14.30
C ALA A 91 2.26 11.30 12.93
N PRO A 92 3.35 11.38 12.16
CA PRO A 92 3.43 10.83 10.80
C PRO A 92 3.22 9.31 10.74
N GLN A 93 3.49 8.60 11.83
CA GLN A 93 3.31 7.15 11.94
C GLN A 93 1.94 6.73 12.49
N SER A 94 0.99 7.67 12.59
CA SER A 94 -0.37 7.36 13.07
C SER A 94 -1.20 6.71 11.97
N GLU A 95 -2.00 5.72 12.33
CA GLU A 95 -3.02 5.12 11.46
C GLU A 95 -4.11 6.11 11.00
N HIS A 96 -4.16 7.30 11.60
CA HIS A 96 -5.14 8.35 11.29
C HIS A 96 -4.57 9.48 10.43
N VAL A 97 -3.29 9.44 10.07
CA VAL A 97 -2.63 10.46 9.26
C VAL A 97 -2.21 9.88 7.91
N VAL A 98 -2.55 10.55 6.84
CA VAL A 98 -2.18 10.21 5.47
C VAL A 98 -1.50 11.41 4.80
N VAL A 99 -0.40 11.15 4.10
CA VAL A 99 0.32 12.14 3.29
C VAL A 99 -0.09 12.03 1.83
N THR A 100 -0.25 10.80 1.33
CA THR A 100 -0.46 10.48 -0.09
C THR A 100 -1.72 11.13 -0.65
N ALA A 101 -2.81 11.21 0.12
CA ALA A 101 -4.08 11.75 -0.40
C ALA A 101 -4.01 13.23 -0.80
N ASN A 102 -3.14 14.03 -0.19
CA ASN A 102 -3.09 15.49 -0.36
C ASN A 102 -1.66 16.03 -0.51
N ARG A 103 -0.67 15.17 -0.72
CA ARG A 103 0.78 15.51 -0.71
C ARG A 103 1.24 16.30 0.53
N ARG A 104 0.49 16.21 1.62
CA ARG A 104 0.84 16.75 2.95
C ARG A 104 0.13 15.93 4.04
N GLU A 105 0.67 15.97 5.24
CA GLU A 105 0.04 15.34 6.39
C GLU A 105 -1.38 15.86 6.63
N THR A 106 -2.33 14.96 6.59
CA THR A 106 -3.77 15.25 6.73
C THR A 106 -4.42 14.15 7.56
N ASP A 107 -5.39 14.50 8.42
CA ASP A 107 -6.22 13.47 9.06
C ASP A 107 -7.03 12.73 8.00
N ILE A 108 -7.03 11.40 8.05
CA ILE A 108 -7.69 10.54 7.05
C ILE A 108 -9.19 10.87 6.90
N ALA A 109 -9.83 11.31 7.99
CA ALA A 109 -11.22 11.74 7.97
C ALA A 109 -11.45 13.05 7.20
N GLU A 110 -10.40 13.82 6.95
CA GLU A 110 -10.43 15.10 6.23
C GLU A 110 -9.90 15.00 4.80
N ALA A 111 -9.23 13.90 4.47
CA ALA A 111 -8.61 13.70 3.15
C ALA A 111 -9.60 13.69 1.98
N GLY A 112 -10.90 13.48 2.25
CA GLY A 112 -11.94 13.45 1.21
C GLY A 112 -11.93 12.20 0.32
N ALA A 113 -10.82 11.46 0.25
CA ALA A 113 -10.65 10.22 -0.50
C ALA A 113 -10.61 8.99 0.43
N ALA A 114 -10.90 7.81 -0.13
CA ALA A 114 -10.76 6.56 0.62
C ALA A 114 -9.29 6.18 0.76
N ALA A 115 -8.77 6.21 1.98
CA ALA A 115 -7.40 5.84 2.28
C ALA A 115 -7.31 4.73 3.35
N THR A 116 -6.22 3.99 3.32
CA THR A 116 -5.85 2.97 4.31
C THR A 116 -4.39 3.15 4.65
N VAL A 117 -4.07 3.16 5.95
CA VAL A 117 -2.69 3.20 6.44
C VAL A 117 -2.37 1.87 7.13
N ILE A 118 -1.30 1.22 6.69
CA ILE A 118 -0.73 0.02 7.30
C ILE A 118 0.53 0.46 8.03
N THR A 119 0.51 0.39 9.34
CA THR A 119 1.58 0.91 10.20
C THR A 119 2.72 -0.11 10.36
N ALA A 120 3.89 0.34 10.85
CA ALA A 120 5.01 -0.54 11.23
C ALA A 120 4.58 -1.64 12.22
N ALA A 121 3.66 -1.33 13.13
CA ALA A 121 3.13 -2.30 14.09
C ALA A 121 2.27 -3.37 13.39
N ASP A 122 1.47 -2.99 12.40
CA ASP A 122 0.70 -3.92 11.56
C ASP A 122 1.64 -4.81 10.74
N LEU A 123 2.66 -4.24 10.10
CA LEU A 123 3.66 -4.98 9.32
C LEU A 123 4.40 -6.00 10.20
N LYS A 124 4.83 -5.59 11.40
CA LYS A 124 5.51 -6.48 12.37
C LYS A 124 4.59 -7.59 12.88
N ALA A 125 3.30 -7.33 13.10
CA ALA A 125 2.35 -8.34 13.59
C ALA A 125 2.01 -9.37 12.51
N ARG A 126 1.90 -8.95 11.25
CA ARG A 126 1.61 -9.82 10.10
C ARG A 126 2.80 -10.66 9.68
N ASP A 127 3.99 -10.07 9.74
CA ASP A 127 5.27 -10.67 9.33
C ASP A 127 5.22 -11.29 7.92
N TYR A 128 4.49 -10.63 7.00
CA TYR A 128 4.40 -11.07 5.60
C TYR A 128 5.71 -10.83 4.85
N PRO A 129 6.18 -11.79 4.07
CA PRO A 129 7.44 -11.64 3.33
C PRO A 129 7.33 -10.69 2.14
N SER A 130 6.13 -10.53 1.54
CA SER A 130 5.93 -9.75 0.33
C SER A 130 4.99 -8.56 0.52
N LEU A 131 5.18 -7.54 -0.33
CA LEU A 131 4.25 -6.41 -0.44
C LEU A 131 2.86 -6.89 -0.90
N GLY A 132 2.81 -7.81 -1.87
CA GLY A 132 1.56 -8.35 -2.39
C GLY A 132 0.68 -8.95 -1.29
N ASP A 133 1.24 -9.77 -0.40
CA ASP A 133 0.48 -10.36 0.71
C ASP A 133 -0.07 -9.29 1.66
N THR A 134 0.69 -8.23 1.89
CA THR A 134 0.26 -7.12 2.74
C THR A 134 -0.91 -6.35 2.12
N LEU A 135 -0.89 -6.13 0.81
CA LEU A 135 -1.93 -5.40 0.08
C LEU A 135 -3.25 -6.17 -0.03
N ARG A 136 -3.24 -7.51 0.06
CA ARG A 136 -4.47 -8.34 0.05
C ARG A 136 -5.45 -7.98 1.16
N GLU A 137 -4.99 -7.36 2.24
CA GLU A 137 -5.85 -6.96 3.36
C GLU A 137 -6.49 -5.58 3.17
N VAL A 138 -6.21 -4.86 2.09
CA VAL A 138 -6.76 -3.52 1.82
C VAL A 138 -8.08 -3.64 1.06
N PRO A 139 -9.21 -3.14 1.60
CA PRO A 139 -10.49 -3.15 0.88
C PRO A 139 -10.41 -2.40 -0.44
N GLY A 140 -11.04 -2.92 -1.49
CA GLY A 140 -11.02 -2.32 -2.84
C GLY A 140 -9.76 -2.57 -3.66
N ILE A 141 -8.76 -3.21 -3.05
CA ILE A 141 -7.56 -3.71 -3.75
C ILE A 141 -7.71 -5.21 -3.97
N GLN A 142 -7.38 -5.66 -5.17
CA GLN A 142 -7.28 -7.06 -5.51
C GLN A 142 -5.85 -7.36 -5.94
N VAL A 143 -5.21 -8.27 -5.24
CA VAL A 143 -3.89 -8.81 -5.63
C VAL A 143 -4.14 -10.16 -6.31
N VAL A 144 -3.54 -10.36 -7.46
CA VAL A 144 -3.64 -11.58 -8.25
C VAL A 144 -2.25 -12.11 -8.54
N GLN A 145 -1.97 -13.29 -8.01
CA GLN A 145 -0.68 -13.96 -8.15
C GLN A 145 -0.83 -15.21 -9.03
N SER A 146 0.08 -15.37 -9.99
CA SER A 146 0.09 -16.51 -10.90
C SER A 146 0.75 -17.73 -10.22
N GLY A 147 0.14 -18.18 -9.11
CA GLY A 147 0.55 -19.37 -8.37
C GLY A 147 1.27 -19.08 -7.06
N ARG A 148 2.60 -19.00 -7.03
CA ARG A 148 3.46 -19.15 -5.86
C ARG A 148 4.31 -17.91 -5.59
N PRO A 149 5.03 -17.85 -4.44
CA PRO A 149 5.95 -16.76 -4.18
C PRO A 149 6.93 -16.52 -5.32
N GLY A 150 7.13 -15.28 -5.70
CA GLY A 150 7.98 -14.87 -6.80
C GLY A 150 7.29 -14.80 -8.17
N SER A 151 6.19 -15.54 -8.39
CA SER A 151 5.47 -15.46 -9.68
C SER A 151 4.76 -14.12 -9.87
N LEU A 152 4.46 -13.77 -11.12
CA LEU A 152 3.79 -12.52 -11.51
C LEU A 152 2.65 -12.19 -10.54
N THR A 153 2.74 -11.02 -9.93
CA THR A 153 1.82 -10.54 -8.91
C THR A 153 1.33 -9.14 -9.25
N ASP A 154 0.12 -9.09 -9.77
CA ASP A 154 -0.54 -7.87 -10.21
C ASP A 154 -1.39 -7.26 -9.10
N VAL A 155 -1.53 -5.92 -9.11
CA VAL A 155 -2.38 -5.18 -8.18
C VAL A 155 -3.44 -4.41 -8.94
N TYR A 156 -4.70 -4.66 -8.61
CA TYR A 156 -5.86 -4.03 -9.24
C TYR A 156 -6.60 -3.14 -8.23
N GLY A 157 -7.03 -1.98 -8.64
CA GLY A 157 -7.85 -1.07 -7.84
C GLY A 157 -9.23 -0.85 -8.45
N ARG A 158 -10.31 -1.20 -7.72
CA ARG A 158 -11.70 -0.81 -8.04
C ARG A 158 -12.14 -1.00 -9.50
N GLY A 159 -11.78 -2.12 -10.12
CA GLY A 159 -12.16 -2.44 -11.49
C GLY A 159 -11.22 -1.88 -12.57
N GLY A 160 -10.16 -1.17 -12.19
CA GLY A 160 -9.10 -0.76 -13.12
C GLY A 160 -8.23 -1.92 -13.57
N GLN A 161 -7.41 -1.68 -14.57
CA GLN A 161 -6.37 -2.62 -15.00
C GLN A 161 -5.19 -2.65 -14.00
N TYR A 162 -4.30 -3.63 -14.10
CA TYR A 162 -3.10 -3.74 -13.27
C TYR A 162 -2.11 -2.58 -13.49
N THR A 163 -2.18 -1.90 -14.63
CA THR A 163 -1.40 -0.70 -14.98
C THR A 163 -1.92 0.59 -14.33
N ALA A 164 -3.08 0.53 -13.66
CA ALA A 164 -3.81 1.71 -13.17
C ALA A 164 -3.52 2.08 -11.71
N MET A 165 -2.62 1.33 -11.04
CA MET A 165 -2.20 1.56 -9.66
C MET A 165 -0.75 2.03 -9.63
N LEU A 166 -0.52 3.28 -9.25
CA LEU A 166 0.83 3.81 -9.10
C LEU A 166 1.43 3.38 -7.76
N VAL A 167 2.62 2.78 -7.80
CA VAL A 167 3.39 2.41 -6.60
C VAL A 167 4.57 3.36 -6.46
N LEU A 168 4.72 3.95 -5.28
CA LEU A 168 5.77 4.91 -4.95
C LEU A 168 6.62 4.41 -3.78
N VAL A 169 7.90 4.69 -3.80
CA VAL A 169 8.78 4.62 -2.63
C VAL A 169 9.25 6.04 -2.29
N ASP A 170 8.83 6.53 -1.13
CA ASP A 170 9.11 7.92 -0.68
C ASP A 170 8.88 8.98 -1.77
N GLY A 171 7.81 8.80 -2.58
CA GLY A 171 7.39 9.71 -3.63
C GLY A 171 7.96 9.43 -5.03
N VAL A 172 8.86 8.47 -5.20
CA VAL A 172 9.45 8.09 -6.50
C VAL A 172 8.72 6.90 -7.11
N PRO A 173 8.25 6.95 -8.38
CA PRO A 173 7.56 5.86 -9.06
C PRO A 173 8.43 4.60 -9.23
N MET A 174 7.81 3.44 -8.97
CA MET A 174 8.40 2.12 -9.20
C MET A 174 7.81 1.38 -10.40
N ASN A 175 6.67 1.85 -10.93
CA ASN A 175 6.08 1.22 -12.11
C ASN A 175 7.00 1.36 -13.33
N ASP A 176 7.03 0.35 -14.16
CA ASP A 176 7.62 0.44 -15.50
C ASP A 176 6.88 1.47 -16.37
N PRO A 177 7.50 2.00 -17.42
CA PRO A 177 6.83 2.87 -18.38
C PRO A 177 5.54 2.25 -18.94
N GLY A 178 4.37 2.89 -18.68
CA GLY A 178 3.06 2.36 -19.02
C GLY A 178 2.31 1.73 -17.84
N GLY A 179 2.79 1.94 -16.63
CA GLY A 179 2.07 1.60 -15.40
C GLY A 179 2.20 0.17 -14.92
N THR A 180 2.85 -0.72 -15.66
CA THR A 180 3.06 -2.11 -15.23
C THR A 180 3.90 -2.18 -13.96
N ILE A 181 3.55 -3.06 -13.05
CA ILE A 181 4.36 -3.38 -11.88
C ILE A 181 4.11 -4.83 -11.44
N ASN A 182 5.20 -5.56 -11.21
CA ASN A 182 5.19 -6.88 -10.59
C ASN A 182 5.71 -6.76 -9.15
N VAL A 183 4.82 -6.81 -8.16
CA VAL A 183 5.20 -6.66 -6.75
C VAL A 183 5.71 -7.95 -6.10
N ALA A 184 6.01 -8.99 -6.87
CA ALA A 184 6.44 -10.29 -6.36
C ALA A 184 7.79 -10.25 -5.63
N GLY A 185 8.74 -9.46 -6.15
CA GLY A 185 10.07 -9.26 -5.57
C GLY A 185 10.10 -8.24 -4.43
N ASP A 186 9.05 -7.42 -4.28
CA ASP A 186 9.00 -6.38 -3.27
C ASP A 186 8.76 -6.93 -1.86
N THR A 187 9.67 -6.64 -0.95
CA THR A 187 9.57 -6.99 0.47
C THR A 187 9.11 -5.80 1.30
N THR A 188 8.48 -6.08 2.44
CA THR A 188 8.13 -5.05 3.44
C THR A 188 9.27 -4.77 4.43
N THR A 189 10.40 -5.44 4.32
CA THR A 189 11.58 -5.21 5.15
C THR A 189 12.15 -3.82 4.88
N GLY A 190 12.40 -3.04 5.92
CA GLY A 190 12.83 -1.63 5.80
C GLY A 190 11.72 -0.62 5.50
N ILE A 191 10.46 -1.06 5.49
CA ILE A 191 9.29 -0.18 5.33
C ILE A 191 8.74 0.18 6.72
N ASP A 192 8.46 1.45 6.92
CA ASP A 192 7.86 2.00 8.15
C ASP A 192 6.34 1.96 8.09
N ARG A 193 5.75 2.40 6.97
CA ARG A 193 4.31 2.34 6.73
C ARG A 193 3.99 2.28 5.24
N ILE A 194 2.78 1.83 4.94
CA ILE A 194 2.22 1.81 3.60
C ILE A 194 0.92 2.59 3.61
N GLU A 195 0.78 3.54 2.71
CA GLU A 195 -0.46 4.28 2.49
C GLU A 195 -1.07 3.86 1.15
N VAL A 196 -2.36 3.54 1.16
CA VAL A 196 -3.11 3.17 -0.04
C VAL A 196 -4.28 4.14 -0.20
N VAL A 197 -4.23 4.98 -1.22
CA VAL A 197 -5.32 5.88 -1.59
C VAL A 197 -6.02 5.30 -2.81
N ARG A 198 -7.34 5.22 -2.76
CA ARG A 198 -8.18 4.62 -3.80
C ARG A 198 -8.94 5.68 -4.57
N GLY A 199 -9.03 5.51 -5.87
CA GLY A 199 -9.61 6.48 -6.79
C GLY A 199 -8.54 7.27 -7.54
N PRO A 200 -8.91 8.10 -8.51
CA PRO A 200 -7.95 8.77 -9.38
C PRO A 200 -7.16 9.86 -8.64
N GLU A 201 -5.87 9.69 -8.61
CA GLU A 201 -4.90 10.60 -8.01
C GLU A 201 -3.96 11.25 -9.05
N SER A 202 -4.28 11.12 -10.35
CA SER A 202 -3.44 11.66 -11.42
C SER A 202 -3.27 13.18 -11.38
N ALA A 203 -4.19 13.90 -10.77
CA ALA A 203 -4.05 15.35 -10.54
C ALA A 203 -2.84 15.69 -9.68
N LEU A 204 -2.47 14.83 -8.75
CA LEU A 204 -1.30 15.02 -7.89
C LEU A 204 -0.08 14.25 -8.37
N PHE A 205 -0.26 12.99 -8.81
CA PHE A 205 0.83 12.06 -9.05
C PHE A 205 1.11 11.77 -10.52
N GLY A 206 0.32 12.33 -11.46
CA GLY A 206 0.49 12.13 -12.90
C GLY A 206 -0.15 10.84 -13.40
N ALA A 207 0.35 10.37 -14.53
CA ALA A 207 -0.12 9.13 -15.15
C ALA A 207 0.06 7.90 -14.22
N ASP A 208 -0.62 6.80 -14.58
CA ASP A 208 -0.62 5.51 -13.88
C ASP A 208 -1.33 5.52 -12.50
N ALA A 209 -1.68 6.72 -11.95
CA ALA A 209 -2.44 6.88 -10.72
C ALA A 209 -3.96 6.95 -10.96
N SER A 210 -4.49 6.21 -11.94
CA SER A 210 -5.88 6.34 -12.39
C SER A 210 -6.89 5.58 -11.53
N SER A 211 -6.47 4.54 -10.83
CA SER A 211 -7.29 3.78 -9.88
C SER A 211 -6.85 3.91 -8.43
N GLY A 212 -5.66 4.46 -8.20
CA GLY A 212 -5.13 4.74 -6.87
C GLY A 212 -3.62 4.87 -6.83
N VAL A 213 -3.12 5.12 -5.62
CA VAL A 213 -1.70 5.21 -5.30
C VAL A 213 -1.40 4.35 -4.09
N ILE A 214 -0.34 3.58 -4.17
CA ILE A 214 0.27 2.84 -3.06
C ILE A 214 1.61 3.49 -2.76
N GLN A 215 1.78 4.06 -1.59
CA GLN A 215 3.02 4.68 -1.19
C GLN A 215 3.68 3.94 -0.05
N LEU A 216 4.91 3.52 -0.27
CA LEU A 216 5.78 2.88 0.69
C LEU A 216 6.67 3.96 1.29
N PHE A 217 6.63 4.10 2.61
CA PHE A 217 7.55 4.97 3.33
C PHE A 217 8.65 4.12 3.95
N THR A 218 9.88 4.39 3.57
CA THR A 218 11.02 3.66 4.11
C THR A 218 11.32 4.08 5.55
N LYS A 219 11.80 3.14 6.34
CA LYS A 219 12.16 3.37 7.73
C LYS A 219 13.27 4.41 7.82
N ARG A 220 13.13 5.34 8.77
CA ARG A 220 14.14 6.37 9.07
C ARG A 220 14.81 6.07 10.40
N GLY A 221 16.02 6.56 10.59
CA GLY A 221 16.64 6.65 11.89
C GLY A 221 16.07 7.82 12.70
N ASP A 222 16.42 7.87 13.97
CA ASP A 222 16.16 9.04 14.83
C ASP A 222 17.49 9.75 15.13
N PRO A 223 17.65 11.03 14.75
CA PRO A 223 18.88 11.78 15.02
C PRO A 223 19.24 11.86 16.49
N GLU A 224 18.26 11.73 17.41
CA GLU A 224 18.47 11.77 18.84
C GLU A 224 18.89 10.40 19.43
N ASP A 225 18.71 9.32 18.66
CA ASP A 225 19.05 7.95 19.05
C ASP A 225 20.50 7.60 18.71
N ARG A 226 21.43 7.96 19.61
CA ARG A 226 22.86 7.75 19.42
C ARG A 226 23.30 6.29 19.56
N VAL A 227 22.46 5.44 20.13
CA VAL A 227 22.75 4.01 20.28
C VAL A 227 22.05 3.27 19.14
N PRO A 228 22.80 2.73 18.17
CA PRO A 228 22.18 1.99 17.08
C PRO A 228 21.34 0.84 17.61
N HIS A 229 20.10 0.75 17.16
CA HIS A 229 19.21 -0.36 17.45
C HIS A 229 18.91 -1.14 16.16
N GLY A 230 18.68 -2.42 16.30
CA GLY A 230 18.50 -3.26 15.14
C GLY A 230 17.86 -4.60 15.48
N SER A 231 17.68 -5.39 14.43
CA SER A 231 17.21 -6.76 14.55
C SER A 231 17.81 -7.64 13.46
N VAL A 232 18.00 -8.90 13.78
CA VAL A 232 18.31 -9.95 12.81
C VAL A 232 17.32 -11.07 13.05
N SER A 233 16.75 -11.65 11.99
CA SER A 233 15.90 -12.82 12.09
C SER A 233 16.29 -13.91 11.10
N TYR A 234 16.05 -15.15 11.49
CA TYR A 234 16.10 -16.30 10.61
C TYR A 234 14.81 -17.09 10.72
N GLU A 235 14.27 -17.48 9.58
CA GLU A 235 13.06 -18.30 9.44
C GLU A 235 13.38 -19.51 8.56
N ARG A 236 12.84 -20.67 8.93
CA ARG A 236 12.86 -21.88 8.10
C ARG A 236 11.50 -22.55 8.10
N GLY A 237 11.10 -23.17 6.98
CA GLY A 237 9.79 -23.81 6.90
C GLY A 237 9.54 -24.69 5.72
N SER A 238 8.27 -24.85 5.39
CA SER A 238 7.75 -25.67 4.28
C SER A 238 8.45 -25.36 2.97
N PHE A 239 8.51 -26.34 2.08
CA PHE A 239 9.09 -26.23 0.73
C PHE A 239 10.57 -25.82 0.72
N SER A 240 11.33 -26.26 1.72
CA SER A 240 12.74 -25.88 1.92
C SER A 240 12.97 -24.37 1.94
N THR A 241 12.01 -23.64 2.52
CA THR A 241 12.11 -22.18 2.63
C THR A 241 13.07 -21.78 3.75
N ASP A 242 13.97 -20.86 3.43
CA ASP A 242 14.88 -20.17 4.35
C ASP A 242 14.80 -18.68 4.11
N ARG A 243 14.68 -17.88 5.19
CA ARG A 243 14.65 -16.40 5.10
C ARG A 243 15.52 -15.77 6.18
N TRP A 244 16.34 -14.82 5.79
CA TRP A 244 17.10 -13.96 6.66
C TRP A 244 16.64 -12.51 6.52
N THR A 245 16.48 -11.81 7.64
CA THR A 245 16.28 -10.36 7.62
C THR A 245 17.23 -9.68 8.57
N ALA A 246 17.68 -8.50 8.21
CA ALA A 246 18.47 -7.63 9.07
C ALA A 246 17.97 -6.19 8.96
N ASN A 247 17.90 -5.50 10.10
CA ASN A 247 17.54 -4.09 10.18
C ASN A 247 18.48 -3.40 11.17
N LEU A 248 18.91 -2.18 10.83
CA LEU A 248 19.71 -1.33 11.68
C LEU A 248 19.24 0.11 11.51
N ALA A 249 19.04 0.85 12.60
CA ALA A 249 18.70 2.26 12.57
C ALA A 249 19.36 3.00 13.72
N GLY A 250 19.59 4.30 13.54
CA GLY A 250 20.19 5.16 14.55
C GLY A 250 20.44 6.56 14.02
N GLY A 251 21.12 7.39 14.82
CA GLY A 251 21.49 8.74 14.43
C GLY A 251 22.58 9.35 15.29
N ASP A 252 23.00 10.56 14.97
CA ASP A 252 23.93 11.36 15.77
C ASP A 252 23.68 12.87 15.54
N GLY A 253 22.69 13.41 16.24
CA GLY A 253 22.34 14.83 16.24
C GLY A 253 21.89 15.40 14.88
N ARG A 254 22.70 15.28 13.84
CA ARG A 254 22.38 15.75 12.50
C ARG A 254 22.17 14.64 11.49
N LEU A 255 22.73 13.49 11.74
CA LEU A 255 22.66 12.30 10.88
C LEU A 255 21.59 11.37 11.42
N ASP A 256 20.73 10.88 10.55
CA ASP A 256 19.88 9.71 10.81
C ASP A 256 20.12 8.66 9.70
N TYR A 257 20.02 7.40 10.05
CA TYR A 257 20.21 6.32 9.09
C TYR A 257 19.36 5.11 9.42
N SER A 258 18.94 4.40 8.37
CA SER A 258 18.33 3.09 8.47
C SER A 258 18.81 2.22 7.32
N PHE A 259 19.15 0.97 7.63
CA PHE A 259 19.53 -0.07 6.68
C PHE A 259 18.68 -1.29 6.92
N ALA A 260 18.25 -1.93 5.85
CA ALA A 260 17.51 -3.17 5.90
C ALA A 260 17.96 -4.11 4.78
N ALA A 261 17.99 -5.40 5.06
CA ALA A 261 18.26 -6.45 4.09
C ALA A 261 17.35 -7.63 4.33
N ASP A 262 16.96 -8.31 3.24
CA ASP A 262 16.11 -9.50 3.26
C ASP A 262 16.65 -10.49 2.22
N GLN A 263 16.76 -11.73 2.58
CA GLN A 263 17.09 -12.82 1.68
C GLN A 263 16.11 -13.96 1.90
N LEU A 264 15.37 -14.30 0.86
CA LEU A 264 14.40 -15.39 0.83
C LEU A 264 14.83 -16.43 -0.22
N HIS A 265 14.84 -17.68 0.16
CA HIS A 265 14.99 -18.82 -0.74
C HIS A 265 13.92 -19.85 -0.43
N THR A 266 13.28 -20.39 -1.46
CA THR A 266 12.38 -21.54 -1.38
C THR A 266 12.58 -22.43 -2.59
N ALA A 267 12.50 -23.74 -2.41
CA ALA A 267 12.49 -24.69 -3.53
C ALA A 267 11.14 -24.77 -4.24
N GLY A 268 10.07 -24.25 -3.60
CA GLY A 268 8.71 -24.39 -4.08
C GLY A 268 8.09 -25.75 -3.79
N GLU A 269 6.81 -25.90 -4.10
CA GLU A 269 6.03 -27.13 -3.91
C GLU A 269 6.13 -28.08 -5.10
N TYR A 270 6.43 -27.56 -6.27
CA TYR A 270 6.40 -28.26 -7.55
C TYR A 270 7.78 -28.29 -8.21
N SER A 271 7.91 -29.06 -9.31
CA SER A 271 9.11 -29.03 -10.13
C SER A 271 9.29 -27.65 -10.75
N ASN A 272 10.53 -27.16 -10.80
CA ASN A 272 10.88 -25.83 -11.32
C ASN A 272 10.10 -24.66 -10.69
N ASP A 273 9.86 -24.73 -9.36
CA ASP A 273 9.03 -23.80 -8.61
C ASP A 273 9.84 -22.99 -7.59
N PHE A 274 11.13 -22.87 -7.83
CA PHE A 274 12.02 -22.16 -6.93
C PHE A 274 11.83 -20.64 -7.00
N PHE A 275 12.07 -19.99 -5.87
CA PHE A 275 12.17 -18.54 -5.78
C PHE A 275 13.35 -18.16 -4.87
N ARG A 276 14.21 -17.30 -5.38
CA ARG A 276 15.31 -16.69 -4.65
C ARG A 276 15.18 -15.19 -4.77
N ASN A 277 15.23 -14.47 -3.67
CA ASN A 277 15.15 -13.02 -3.67
C ASN A 277 16.12 -12.44 -2.64
N THR A 278 16.93 -11.49 -3.04
CA THR A 278 17.78 -10.71 -2.15
C THR A 278 17.41 -9.23 -2.32
N SER A 279 17.02 -8.58 -1.24
CA SER A 279 16.65 -7.17 -1.28
C SER A 279 17.38 -6.34 -0.23
N GLY A 280 17.56 -5.07 -0.53
CA GLY A 280 18.20 -4.11 0.34
C GLY A 280 17.53 -2.74 0.30
N THR A 281 17.49 -2.06 1.45
CA THR A 281 17.01 -0.69 1.58
C THR A 281 17.96 0.11 2.46
N ALA A 282 18.33 1.29 2.03
CA ALA A 282 19.10 2.26 2.81
C ALA A 282 18.38 3.61 2.78
N ASN A 283 18.28 4.27 3.91
CA ASN A 283 17.71 5.61 4.04
C ASN A 283 18.61 6.40 4.97
N ILE A 284 19.19 7.49 4.46
CA ILE A 284 20.16 8.31 5.17
C ILE A 284 19.73 9.77 5.08
N GLY A 285 19.49 10.39 6.24
CA GLY A 285 19.12 11.79 6.36
C GLY A 285 20.24 12.62 7.00
N PHE A 286 20.43 13.83 6.51
CA PHE A 286 21.36 14.79 7.10
C PHE A 286 20.70 16.15 7.27
N ARG A 287 20.61 16.61 8.53
CA ARG A 287 20.05 17.91 8.90
C ARG A 287 21.11 18.99 8.73
N ILE A 288 20.97 19.80 7.67
CA ILE A 288 21.87 20.94 7.38
C ILE A 288 21.61 22.06 8.40
N SER A 289 20.32 22.36 8.63
CA SER A 289 19.86 23.36 9.59
C SER A 289 18.58 22.84 10.30
N PRO A 290 18.03 23.51 11.31
CA PRO A 290 16.74 23.13 11.91
C PRO A 290 15.59 23.04 10.90
N ASP A 291 15.69 23.82 9.81
CA ASP A 291 14.63 23.96 8.81
C ASP A 291 14.95 23.23 7.48
N THR A 292 16.19 22.74 7.32
CA THR A 292 16.63 22.13 6.04
C THR A 292 17.24 20.75 6.27
N GLN A 293 16.69 19.73 5.62
CA GLN A 293 17.18 18.36 5.62
C GLN A 293 17.41 17.86 4.21
N VAL A 294 18.48 17.13 3.99
CA VAL A 294 18.71 16.34 2.77
C VAL A 294 18.59 14.86 3.11
N ARG A 295 18.10 14.06 2.17
CA ARG A 295 17.92 12.63 2.35
C ARG A 295 18.27 11.87 1.10
N GLY A 296 18.98 10.76 1.25
CA GLY A 296 19.28 9.80 0.20
C GLY A 296 18.61 8.47 0.51
N ILE A 297 18.00 7.84 -0.50
CA ILE A 297 17.35 6.54 -0.39
C ILE A 297 17.90 5.65 -1.51
N PHE A 298 18.18 4.42 -1.16
CA PHE A 298 18.49 3.33 -2.08
C PHE A 298 17.64 2.13 -1.75
N ARG A 299 17.01 1.54 -2.75
CA ARG A 299 16.27 0.28 -2.65
C ARG A 299 16.59 -0.58 -3.85
N THR A 300 16.76 -1.89 -3.63
CA THR A 300 17.00 -2.85 -4.70
C THR A 300 16.48 -4.22 -4.32
N PHE A 301 16.13 -5.02 -5.34
CA PHE A 301 16.03 -6.45 -5.20
C PHE A 301 16.61 -7.18 -6.44
N ASP A 302 17.04 -8.43 -6.24
CA ASP A 302 17.51 -9.35 -7.25
C ASP A 302 16.78 -10.68 -7.01
N ALA A 303 15.91 -11.06 -7.96
CA ALA A 303 15.05 -12.23 -7.86
C ALA A 303 15.28 -13.19 -9.02
N ASP A 304 15.47 -14.48 -8.71
CA ASP A 304 15.48 -15.58 -9.66
C ASP A 304 14.30 -16.51 -9.39
N ILE A 305 13.57 -16.89 -10.43
CA ILE A 305 12.28 -17.57 -10.33
C ILE A 305 12.25 -18.72 -11.35
N GLY A 306 11.84 -19.90 -10.91
CA GLY A 306 11.44 -20.98 -11.83
C GLY A 306 10.01 -20.73 -12.34
N THR A 307 9.76 -21.02 -13.59
CA THR A 307 8.45 -20.80 -14.24
C THR A 307 7.79 -22.10 -14.63
N PRO A 308 7.21 -22.89 -13.70
CA PRO A 308 6.74 -24.26 -13.97
C PRO A 308 5.45 -24.34 -14.82
N ASN A 309 4.96 -23.22 -15.37
CA ASN A 309 3.80 -23.14 -16.24
C ASN A 309 2.47 -23.55 -15.56
N GLN A 310 1.47 -24.01 -16.32
CA GLN A 310 0.11 -24.33 -15.85
C GLN A 310 0.02 -25.74 -15.23
N ILE A 311 0.76 -25.97 -14.16
CA ILE A 311 0.84 -27.29 -13.49
C ILE A 311 -0.52 -27.80 -12.99
N GLY A 312 -1.47 -26.91 -12.69
CA GLY A 312 -2.84 -27.29 -12.33
C GLY A 312 -3.60 -27.99 -13.46
N TYR A 313 -3.14 -27.82 -14.70
CA TYR A 313 -3.62 -28.50 -15.89
C TYR A 313 -2.69 -29.65 -16.34
N GLY A 314 -1.65 -29.96 -15.60
CA GLY A 314 -0.69 -31.01 -15.94
C GLY A 314 0.34 -30.58 -17.00
N ILE A 315 0.43 -29.29 -17.32
CA ILE A 315 1.47 -28.74 -18.19
C ILE A 315 2.59 -28.25 -17.28
N VAL A 316 3.74 -28.92 -17.31
CA VAL A 316 4.86 -28.67 -16.41
C VAL A 316 6.08 -28.25 -17.20
N ASP A 317 6.55 -27.04 -16.96
CA ASP A 317 7.82 -26.55 -17.44
C ASP A 317 8.93 -26.87 -16.43
N TYR A 318 9.95 -27.58 -16.87
CA TYR A 318 11.08 -28.02 -16.04
C TYR A 318 12.30 -27.10 -16.14
N TYR A 319 12.33 -26.17 -17.09
CA TYR A 319 13.53 -25.41 -17.45
C TYR A 319 13.34 -23.90 -17.56
N GLY A 320 12.11 -23.45 -17.76
CA GLY A 320 11.79 -22.02 -17.87
C GLY A 320 12.18 -21.26 -16.61
N SER A 321 12.68 -20.05 -16.78
CA SER A 321 13.11 -19.20 -15.68
C SER A 321 12.90 -17.72 -15.98
N GLU A 322 12.74 -16.95 -14.92
CA GLU A 322 12.69 -15.50 -14.95
C GLU A 322 13.66 -14.91 -13.93
N ALA A 323 14.36 -13.86 -14.31
CA ALA A 323 15.24 -13.11 -13.42
C ALA A 323 14.85 -11.63 -13.47
N THR A 324 14.54 -11.05 -12.32
CA THR A 324 14.21 -9.62 -12.19
C THR A 324 15.25 -8.92 -11.33
N ARG A 325 15.81 -7.83 -11.82
CA ARG A 325 16.68 -6.93 -11.06
C ARG A 325 16.09 -5.54 -11.06
N ASP A 326 15.75 -5.07 -9.89
CA ASP A 326 15.13 -3.76 -9.68
C ASP A 326 15.99 -2.88 -8.78
N SER A 327 16.08 -1.59 -9.10
CA SER A 327 16.87 -0.64 -8.31
C SER A 327 16.28 0.76 -8.38
N LEU A 328 16.12 1.38 -7.22
CA LEU A 328 15.68 2.76 -7.06
C LEU A 328 16.70 3.53 -6.24
N VAL A 329 17.08 4.70 -6.73
CA VAL A 329 17.90 5.69 -6.02
C VAL A 329 17.14 6.99 -5.99
N SER A 330 17.07 7.64 -4.83
CA SER A 330 16.54 8.99 -4.76
C SER A 330 17.34 9.89 -3.83
N ALA A 331 17.27 11.17 -4.11
CA ALA A 331 17.79 12.23 -3.27
C ALA A 331 16.73 13.31 -3.11
N SER A 332 16.49 13.76 -1.88
CA SER A 332 15.51 14.82 -1.61
C SER A 332 16.05 15.91 -0.70
N VAL A 333 15.45 17.08 -0.82
CA VAL A 333 15.69 18.24 0.05
C VAL A 333 14.35 18.71 0.58
N ASP A 334 14.18 18.68 1.89
CA ASP A 334 13.08 19.30 2.62
C ASP A 334 13.56 20.61 3.22
N ASP A 335 12.82 21.70 2.98
CA ASP A 335 13.19 23.01 3.48
C ASP A 335 11.94 23.82 3.88
N VAL A 336 11.92 24.32 5.12
CA VAL A 336 10.81 25.09 5.67
C VAL A 336 11.23 26.55 5.82
N ARG A 337 10.52 27.47 5.19
CA ARG A 337 10.79 28.90 5.22
C ARG A 337 9.75 29.67 6.02
N GLY A 338 10.06 29.89 7.27
CA GLY A 338 9.14 30.54 8.20
C GLY A 338 7.91 29.70 8.51
N ARG A 339 6.74 30.33 8.70
CA ARG A 339 5.50 29.63 9.12
C ARG A 339 4.57 29.24 7.99
N HIS A 340 4.82 29.75 6.79
CA HIS A 340 3.84 29.71 5.71
C HIS A 340 4.32 28.98 4.47
N TYR A 341 5.60 28.72 4.34
CA TYR A 341 6.14 28.10 3.13
C TYR A 341 7.05 26.93 3.46
N ALA A 342 6.80 25.82 2.81
CA ALA A 342 7.67 24.66 2.80
C ALA A 342 7.89 24.21 1.36
N GLN A 343 9.07 23.67 1.08
CA GLN A 343 9.39 23.12 -0.23
C GLN A 343 10.04 21.75 -0.10
N HIS A 344 9.78 20.92 -1.08
CA HIS A 344 10.33 19.58 -1.23
C HIS A 344 10.83 19.43 -2.65
N ILE A 345 12.09 19.04 -2.81
CA ILE A 345 12.72 18.76 -4.11
C ILE A 345 13.15 17.31 -4.08
N THR A 346 12.79 16.55 -5.11
CA THR A 346 13.17 15.14 -5.24
C THR A 346 13.81 14.90 -6.60
N PHE A 347 14.87 14.15 -6.61
CA PHE A 347 15.42 13.48 -7.78
C PHE A 347 15.32 11.98 -7.55
N GLY A 348 14.75 11.26 -8.53
CA GLY A 348 14.58 9.82 -8.50
C GLY A 348 15.13 9.17 -9.77
N TYR A 349 15.70 7.99 -9.62
CA TYR A 349 16.05 7.10 -10.72
C TYR A 349 15.64 5.68 -10.37
N HIS A 350 14.78 5.09 -11.20
CA HIS A 350 14.34 3.71 -11.11
C HIS A 350 14.77 2.95 -12.36
N ARG A 351 15.19 1.70 -12.20
CA ARG A 351 15.58 0.80 -13.30
C ARG A 351 15.12 -0.61 -12.98
N SER A 352 14.40 -1.22 -13.91
CA SER A 352 14.04 -2.63 -13.93
C SER A 352 14.70 -3.35 -15.09
N ASN A 353 15.12 -4.58 -14.87
CA ASN A 353 15.69 -5.48 -15.87
C ASN A 353 15.10 -6.87 -15.64
N ASP A 354 14.19 -7.27 -16.53
CA ASP A 354 13.54 -8.59 -16.52
C ASP A 354 14.07 -9.44 -17.66
N VAL A 355 14.44 -10.67 -17.34
CA VAL A 355 14.93 -11.65 -18.29
C VAL A 355 14.11 -12.92 -18.16
N PHE A 356 13.33 -13.22 -19.17
CA PHE A 356 12.63 -14.51 -19.28
C PHE A 356 13.37 -15.42 -20.27
N TYR A 357 13.55 -16.69 -19.92
CA TYR A 357 14.27 -17.64 -20.72
C TYR A 357 13.65 -19.04 -20.67
N GLU A 358 13.36 -19.58 -21.85
CA GLU A 358 12.90 -20.94 -22.09
C GLU A 358 13.93 -21.69 -22.95
N PRO A 359 14.84 -22.50 -22.35
CA PRO A 359 15.96 -23.08 -23.07
C PRO A 359 15.65 -24.31 -23.90
N VAL A 360 14.51 -25.01 -23.66
CA VAL A 360 14.29 -26.37 -24.19
C VAL A 360 12.84 -26.56 -24.63
N ASP A 361 12.66 -27.13 -25.81
CA ASP A 361 11.34 -27.62 -26.27
C ASP A 361 10.85 -28.75 -25.35
N GLN A 362 9.61 -28.66 -24.90
CA GLN A 362 8.98 -29.62 -24.00
C GLN A 362 7.57 -30.00 -24.49
N GLY A 363 7.18 -31.23 -24.23
CA GLY A 363 5.87 -31.78 -24.67
C GLY A 363 5.99 -32.72 -25.84
N PRO A 364 4.89 -33.03 -26.55
CA PRO A 364 3.55 -32.54 -26.25
C PRO A 364 2.98 -33.07 -24.94
N TYR A 365 2.29 -32.18 -24.18
CA TYR A 365 1.51 -32.54 -23.02
C TYR A 365 0.07 -32.83 -23.44
N ASN A 366 -0.31 -34.13 -23.43
CA ASN A 366 -1.68 -34.53 -23.78
C ASN A 366 -2.48 -34.60 -22.47
N VAL A 367 -3.22 -33.54 -22.18
CA VAL A 367 -3.98 -33.42 -20.94
C VAL A 367 -5.47 -33.53 -21.20
N ALA A 368 -6.17 -34.07 -20.20
CA ALA A 368 -7.63 -34.19 -20.22
C ALA A 368 -8.19 -33.56 -18.96
N ALA A 369 -9.26 -32.81 -19.08
CA ALA A 369 -9.94 -32.14 -17.95
C ALA A 369 -11.44 -32.44 -18.00
N LEU A 370 -12.02 -32.53 -16.80
CA LEU A 370 -13.46 -32.48 -16.61
C LEU A 370 -13.86 -31.02 -16.42
N VAL A 371 -14.84 -30.57 -17.19
CA VAL A 371 -15.42 -29.24 -17.07
C VAL A 371 -16.91 -29.34 -16.84
N GLN A 372 -17.45 -28.40 -16.04
CA GLN A 372 -18.88 -28.23 -15.86
C GLN A 372 -19.36 -27.01 -16.63
N ASN A 373 -20.37 -27.20 -17.48
CA ASN A 373 -21.01 -26.12 -18.20
C ASN A 373 -22.28 -25.68 -17.47
N VAL A 374 -22.36 -24.40 -17.08
CA VAL A 374 -23.53 -23.79 -16.41
C VAL A 374 -23.92 -22.53 -17.18
N GLY A 375 -24.86 -22.65 -18.12
CA GLY A 375 -25.19 -21.58 -19.05
C GLY A 375 -23.99 -21.28 -19.97
N ASP A 376 -23.54 -20.04 -19.95
CA ASP A 376 -22.35 -19.53 -20.67
C ASP A 376 -21.03 -19.67 -19.88
N ARG A 377 -21.09 -20.26 -18.69
CA ARG A 377 -19.95 -20.39 -17.77
C ARG A 377 -19.36 -21.80 -17.84
N VAL A 378 -18.06 -21.89 -17.92
CA VAL A 378 -17.31 -23.15 -17.91
C VAL A 378 -16.37 -23.18 -16.71
N TYR A 379 -16.53 -24.22 -15.88
CA TYR A 379 -15.74 -24.41 -14.65
C TYR A 379 -14.82 -25.61 -14.81
N PHE A 380 -13.58 -25.47 -14.38
CA PHE A 380 -12.64 -26.57 -14.25
C PHE A 380 -12.95 -27.40 -13.00
N GLU A 381 -13.16 -28.71 -13.15
CA GLU A 381 -13.48 -29.64 -12.07
C GLU A 381 -12.30 -30.54 -11.69
N GLY A 382 -11.32 -30.68 -12.56
CA GLY A 382 -10.07 -31.43 -12.30
C GLY A 382 -9.56 -32.15 -13.55
N LEU A 383 -8.35 -32.68 -13.43
CA LEU A 383 -7.76 -33.56 -14.46
C LEU A 383 -8.48 -34.91 -14.49
N ALA A 384 -8.54 -35.51 -15.65
CA ALA A 384 -9.25 -36.76 -15.90
C ALA A 384 -8.36 -37.81 -16.59
N ASN A 385 -8.67 -39.06 -16.34
CA ASN A 385 -8.22 -40.14 -17.23
C ASN A 385 -9.17 -40.21 -18.42
N PRO A 386 -8.68 -39.99 -19.67
CA PRO A 386 -9.53 -40.04 -20.88
C PRO A 386 -10.27 -41.36 -21.10
N ALA A 387 -9.72 -42.47 -20.55
CA ALA A 387 -10.32 -43.80 -20.66
C ALA A 387 -11.40 -44.09 -19.59
N ALA A 388 -11.56 -43.19 -18.60
CA ALA A 388 -12.57 -43.36 -17.55
C ALA A 388 -13.94 -42.85 -17.98
N PRO A 389 -15.04 -43.42 -17.48
CA PRO A 389 -16.38 -42.88 -17.71
C PRO A 389 -16.48 -41.45 -17.20
N VAL A 390 -17.08 -40.57 -18.04
CA VAL A 390 -17.33 -39.20 -17.67
C VAL A 390 -18.48 -39.12 -16.66
N PRO A 391 -18.31 -38.50 -15.48
CA PRO A 391 -19.40 -38.35 -14.53
C PRO A 391 -20.60 -37.56 -15.10
N PRO A 392 -21.83 -37.86 -14.68
CA PRO A 392 -23.00 -37.11 -15.14
C PRO A 392 -22.89 -35.62 -14.88
N GLY A 393 -23.24 -34.79 -15.86
CA GLY A 393 -23.21 -33.31 -15.76
C GLY A 393 -21.84 -32.70 -16.03
N LEU A 394 -20.80 -33.50 -16.31
CA LEU A 394 -19.50 -33.02 -16.70
C LEU A 394 -19.23 -33.31 -18.20
N THR A 395 -18.29 -32.55 -18.75
CA THR A 395 -17.79 -32.73 -20.11
C THR A 395 -16.28 -33.00 -20.02
N LEU A 396 -15.82 -33.99 -20.78
CA LEU A 396 -14.39 -34.27 -20.96
C LEU A 396 -13.86 -33.38 -22.09
N VAL A 397 -12.86 -32.58 -21.81
CA VAL A 397 -12.12 -31.79 -22.80
C VAL A 397 -10.67 -32.28 -22.81
N THR A 398 -10.12 -32.47 -23.99
CA THR A 398 -8.73 -32.90 -24.19
C THR A 398 -7.98 -31.84 -24.99
N GLN A 399 -6.72 -31.58 -24.57
CA GLN A 399 -5.85 -30.61 -25.22
C GLN A 399 -4.44 -31.16 -25.33
N SER A 400 -3.74 -30.79 -26.38
CA SER A 400 -2.32 -31.07 -26.55
C SER A 400 -1.56 -29.77 -26.65
N GLU A 401 -0.62 -29.55 -25.75
CA GLU A 401 0.17 -28.32 -25.63
C GLU A 401 1.66 -28.63 -25.64
N SER A 402 2.46 -27.70 -26.16
CA SER A 402 3.93 -27.79 -26.12
C SER A 402 4.50 -26.45 -25.65
N ILE A 403 5.61 -26.54 -24.95
CA ILE A 403 6.43 -25.39 -24.56
C ILE A 403 7.59 -25.35 -25.55
N TYR A 404 7.80 -24.22 -26.18
CA TYR A 404 8.82 -24.06 -27.21
C TYR A 404 10.00 -23.25 -26.64
N ALA A 405 11.21 -23.70 -26.94
CA ALA A 405 12.43 -22.98 -26.62
C ALA A 405 12.42 -21.60 -27.32
N SER A 406 12.94 -20.63 -26.62
CA SER A 406 13.11 -19.27 -27.12
C SER A 406 14.46 -18.69 -26.72
N ASP A 407 14.96 -17.74 -27.48
CA ASP A 407 16.04 -16.88 -27.01
C ASP A 407 15.59 -16.09 -25.79
N PRO A 408 16.55 -15.69 -24.89
CA PRO A 408 16.19 -14.88 -23.73
C PRO A 408 15.45 -13.59 -24.15
N TYR A 409 14.24 -13.40 -23.62
CA TYR A 409 13.52 -12.13 -23.75
C TYR A 409 14.00 -11.20 -22.64
N ILE A 410 14.56 -10.06 -23.03
CA ILE A 410 15.11 -9.06 -22.12
C ILE A 410 14.24 -7.81 -22.21
N SER A 411 13.68 -7.41 -21.09
CA SER A 411 12.99 -6.14 -20.90
C SER A 411 13.80 -5.25 -19.97
N LEU A 412 14.34 -4.17 -20.50
CA LEU A 412 15.08 -3.19 -19.74
C LEU A 412 14.35 -1.86 -19.77
N SER A 413 13.93 -1.38 -18.61
CA SER A 413 13.24 -0.11 -18.47
C SER A 413 13.91 0.80 -17.45
N SER A 414 13.68 2.11 -17.56
CA SER A 414 14.10 3.09 -16.56
C SER A 414 13.21 4.31 -16.55
N ARG A 415 13.09 4.92 -15.35
CA ARG A 415 12.45 6.22 -15.11
C ARG A 415 13.46 7.15 -14.42
N THR A 416 13.57 8.37 -14.91
CA THR A 416 14.28 9.47 -14.24
C THR A 416 13.24 10.51 -13.89
N ASP A 417 13.11 10.84 -12.63
CA ASP A 417 12.12 11.78 -12.11
C ASP A 417 12.82 12.96 -11.43
N PHE A 418 12.37 14.16 -11.72
CA PHE A 418 12.71 15.38 -10.98
C PHE A 418 11.41 16.06 -10.59
N ALA A 419 11.16 16.24 -9.30
CA ALA A 419 9.98 16.89 -8.80
C ALA A 419 10.31 18.05 -7.85
N TYR A 420 9.64 19.17 -8.05
CA TYR A 420 9.60 20.29 -7.14
C TYR A 420 8.18 20.45 -6.61
N GLN A 421 8.03 20.55 -5.29
CA GLN A 421 6.76 20.85 -4.63
C GLN A 421 6.93 22.03 -3.68
N GLY A 422 6.08 23.02 -3.83
CA GLY A 422 5.88 24.10 -2.86
C GLY A 422 4.58 23.93 -2.11
N THR A 423 4.58 24.20 -0.82
CA THR A 423 3.38 24.21 0.02
C THR A 423 3.28 25.59 0.68
N LEU A 424 2.26 26.34 0.33
CA LEU A 424 1.95 27.66 0.90
C LEU A 424 0.78 27.51 1.88
N THR A 425 1.08 27.59 3.17
CA THR A 425 0.06 27.57 4.23
C THR A 425 -0.52 28.98 4.46
N HIS A 426 -1.85 29.07 4.42
CA HIS A 426 -2.57 30.32 4.64
C HIS A 426 -3.71 30.12 5.64
N THR A 427 -4.44 31.21 5.95
CA THR A 427 -5.58 31.15 6.87
C THR A 427 -6.67 30.24 6.31
N GLY A 428 -6.90 29.10 6.99
CA GLY A 428 -7.93 28.13 6.67
C GLY A 428 -7.49 27.02 5.73
N GLY A 429 -6.22 26.99 5.23
CA GLY A 429 -5.82 25.94 4.31
C GLY A 429 -4.37 25.97 3.86
N ALA A 430 -4.13 25.33 2.71
CA ALA A 430 -2.83 25.33 2.05
C ALA A 430 -2.99 25.12 0.55
N ALA A 431 -2.17 25.82 -0.22
CA ALA A 431 -1.95 25.57 -1.64
C ALA A 431 -0.71 24.71 -1.82
N VAL A 432 -0.84 23.56 -2.48
CA VAL A 432 0.24 22.67 -2.89
C VAL A 432 0.41 22.80 -4.39
N PHE A 433 1.59 23.14 -4.85
CA PHE A 433 1.88 23.33 -6.28
C PHE A 433 3.25 22.79 -6.62
N GLY A 434 3.45 22.45 -7.88
CA GLY A 434 4.74 21.92 -8.27
C GLY A 434 4.93 21.76 -9.76
N TYR A 435 6.16 21.36 -10.08
CA TYR A 435 6.62 20.96 -11.39
C TYR A 435 7.27 19.60 -11.30
N GLN A 436 7.02 18.76 -12.29
CA GLN A 436 7.67 17.47 -12.44
C GLN A 436 8.15 17.28 -13.87
N TYR A 437 9.37 16.79 -14.00
CA TYR A 437 9.93 16.26 -15.24
C TYR A 437 10.17 14.78 -15.06
N GLU A 438 9.69 13.99 -16.00
CA GLU A 438 9.94 12.56 -16.06
C GLU A 438 10.49 12.16 -17.44
N ARG A 439 11.54 11.36 -17.43
CA ARG A 439 12.04 10.66 -18.62
C ARG A 439 11.88 9.17 -18.42
N GLN A 440 11.17 8.56 -19.34
CA GLN A 440 10.98 7.12 -19.41
C GLN A 440 11.80 6.58 -20.59
N ALA A 441 12.50 5.46 -20.38
CA ALA A 441 13.28 4.82 -21.45
C ALA A 441 13.19 3.30 -21.31
N ALA A 442 13.26 2.60 -22.46
CA ALA A 442 13.31 1.14 -22.51
C ALA A 442 14.16 0.67 -23.70
N ASP A 443 14.75 -0.50 -23.56
CA ASP A 443 15.30 -1.27 -24.68
C ASP A 443 14.25 -2.33 -25.07
N ILE A 444 13.77 -2.27 -26.29
CA ILE A 444 12.74 -3.18 -26.84
C ILE A 444 13.31 -3.86 -28.06
N GLY A 445 13.70 -5.13 -27.91
CA GLY A 445 14.28 -5.92 -28.99
C GLY A 445 15.53 -5.27 -29.60
N GLY A 446 16.42 -4.69 -28.77
CA GLY A 446 17.62 -3.99 -29.20
C GLY A 446 17.37 -2.57 -29.72
N SER A 447 16.17 -2.04 -29.60
CA SER A 447 15.80 -0.66 -29.96
C SER A 447 15.62 0.18 -28.71
N ASN A 448 16.52 1.14 -28.48
CA ASN A 448 16.39 2.11 -27.39
C ASN A 448 15.33 3.16 -27.76
N VAL A 449 14.29 3.23 -26.96
CA VAL A 449 13.18 4.18 -27.08
C VAL A 449 13.04 4.99 -25.80
N SER A 450 12.58 6.23 -25.93
CA SER A 450 12.31 7.06 -24.75
C SER A 450 11.23 8.09 -25.02
N ARG A 451 10.61 8.57 -23.94
CA ARG A 451 9.71 9.73 -23.96
C ARG A 451 9.97 10.62 -22.75
N ASP A 452 9.63 11.88 -22.90
CA ASP A 452 9.78 12.90 -21.89
C ASP A 452 8.38 13.47 -21.54
N ASP A 453 8.16 13.70 -20.25
CA ASP A 453 6.97 14.34 -19.72
C ASP A 453 7.34 15.57 -18.88
N HIS A 454 6.61 16.66 -19.08
CA HIS A 454 6.69 17.88 -18.31
C HIS A 454 5.31 18.20 -17.75
N SER A 455 5.22 18.41 -16.45
CA SER A 455 3.94 18.69 -15.84
C SER A 455 4.01 19.74 -14.75
N VAL A 456 2.91 20.46 -14.60
CA VAL A 456 2.67 21.38 -13.49
C VAL A 456 1.36 21.00 -12.82
N PHE A 457 1.32 21.11 -11.51
CA PHE A 457 0.12 20.84 -10.74
C PHE A 457 -0.13 21.90 -9.67
N LEU A 458 -1.38 22.05 -9.33
CA LEU A 458 -1.87 22.91 -8.26
C LEU A 458 -3.01 22.20 -7.55
N GLU A 459 -2.98 22.13 -6.23
CA GLU A 459 -4.10 21.73 -5.40
C GLU A 459 -4.32 22.77 -4.30
N GLU A 460 -5.54 23.25 -4.18
CA GLU A 460 -5.98 24.07 -3.06
C GLU A 460 -6.74 23.20 -2.07
N GLN A 461 -6.36 23.28 -0.80
CA GLN A 461 -6.97 22.59 0.33
C GLN A 461 -7.48 23.62 1.31
N TYR A 462 -8.78 23.71 1.50
CA TYR A 462 -9.40 24.76 2.26
C TYR A 462 -10.45 24.27 3.26
N ALA A 463 -10.29 24.63 4.52
CA ALA A 463 -11.27 24.42 5.57
C ALA A 463 -12.20 25.64 5.64
N ILE A 464 -13.34 25.62 4.93
CA ILE A 464 -14.34 26.69 4.93
C ILE A 464 -14.84 26.93 6.36
N SER A 465 -14.91 25.86 7.15
CA SER A 465 -15.29 25.92 8.56
C SER A 465 -14.59 24.77 9.31
N ARG A 466 -14.71 24.70 10.61
CA ARG A 466 -14.24 23.55 11.41
C ARG A 466 -14.91 22.22 11.03
N ARG A 467 -15.87 22.24 10.08
CA ARG A 467 -16.65 21.07 9.69
C ARG A 467 -16.54 20.72 8.21
N LEU A 468 -16.15 21.65 7.35
CA LEU A 468 -16.13 21.43 5.90
C LEU A 468 -14.72 21.66 5.35
N PHE A 469 -14.14 20.59 4.85
CA PHE A 469 -12.85 20.55 4.18
C PHE A 469 -13.08 20.30 2.69
N LEU A 470 -12.46 21.09 1.85
CA LEU A 470 -12.50 20.96 0.40
C LEU A 470 -11.07 20.84 -0.11
N SER A 471 -10.87 20.01 -1.12
CA SER A 471 -9.66 20.04 -1.95
C SER A 471 -10.06 20.07 -3.42
N ALA A 472 -9.33 20.85 -4.22
CA ALA A 472 -9.49 20.89 -5.67
C ALA A 472 -8.11 21.00 -6.32
N GLY A 473 -7.82 20.08 -7.20
CA GLY A 473 -6.53 19.96 -7.87
C GLY A 473 -6.67 19.86 -9.39
N LEU A 474 -5.66 20.34 -10.07
CA LEU A 474 -5.52 20.26 -11.51
C LEU A 474 -4.05 20.02 -11.86
N ARG A 475 -3.80 19.09 -12.77
CA ARG A 475 -2.50 18.89 -13.40
C ARG A 475 -2.62 19.14 -14.89
N TYR A 476 -1.68 19.88 -15.42
CA TYR A 476 -1.38 20.02 -16.83
C TYR A 476 -0.13 19.21 -17.13
N GLU A 477 -0.19 18.37 -18.12
CA GLU A 477 0.89 17.46 -18.51
C GLU A 477 1.13 17.57 -20.01
N GLN A 478 2.39 17.69 -20.41
CA GLN A 478 2.84 17.71 -21.78
C GLN A 478 3.84 16.58 -22.01
N ASN A 479 3.40 15.56 -22.71
CA ASN A 479 4.15 14.35 -23.01
C ASN A 479 4.60 14.37 -24.47
N SER A 480 5.83 13.93 -24.74
CA SER A 480 6.40 13.90 -26.07
C SER A 480 5.72 12.92 -27.05
N ALA A 481 5.00 11.89 -26.53
CA ALA A 481 4.34 10.87 -27.34
C ALA A 481 2.87 11.22 -27.64
N PHE A 482 2.07 11.57 -26.62
CA PHE A 482 0.62 11.77 -26.77
C PHE A 482 0.14 13.21 -26.47
N HIS A 483 1.07 14.17 -26.45
CA HIS A 483 0.82 15.60 -26.28
C HIS A 483 0.21 15.98 -24.90
N THR A 484 -0.78 16.87 -24.91
CA THR A 484 -1.30 17.53 -23.71
C THR A 484 -2.42 16.78 -23.05
N LYS A 485 -2.39 16.69 -21.71
CA LYS A 485 -3.46 16.16 -20.86
C LYS A 485 -3.78 17.11 -19.70
N PHE A 486 -5.05 17.07 -19.27
CA PHE A 486 -5.55 17.73 -18.07
C PHE A 486 -6.24 16.70 -17.18
N THR A 487 -5.82 16.63 -15.93
CA THR A 487 -6.39 15.72 -14.94
C THR A 487 -6.90 16.51 -13.73
N PRO A 488 -8.20 16.88 -13.70
CA PRO A 488 -8.82 17.53 -12.57
C PRO A 488 -9.23 16.54 -11.49
N ARG A 489 -9.23 17.01 -10.24
CA ARG A 489 -9.71 16.31 -9.06
C ARG A 489 -10.44 17.29 -8.14
N ALA A 490 -11.48 16.84 -7.46
CA ALA A 490 -12.09 17.56 -6.36
C ALA A 490 -12.51 16.57 -5.26
N ALA A 491 -12.35 16.96 -4.01
CA ALA A 491 -12.80 16.16 -2.87
C ALA A 491 -13.36 17.07 -1.76
N ALA A 492 -14.26 16.52 -0.98
CA ALA A 492 -14.89 17.20 0.15
C ALA A 492 -15.03 16.23 1.32
N SER A 493 -14.78 16.71 2.53
CA SER A 493 -15.12 16.04 3.77
C SER A 493 -15.94 16.97 4.65
N TYR A 494 -17.10 16.51 5.11
CA TYR A 494 -18.00 17.25 5.97
C TYR A 494 -18.22 16.51 7.30
N ARG A 495 -17.80 17.13 8.39
CA ARG A 495 -18.04 16.64 9.74
C ARG A 495 -19.50 16.91 10.14
N LEU A 496 -20.38 15.92 9.95
CA LEU A 496 -21.83 16.01 10.22
C LEU A 496 -22.11 16.13 11.72
N ALA A 497 -21.42 15.29 12.53
CA ALA A 497 -21.47 15.29 13.99
C ALA A 497 -20.06 15.06 14.55
N GLY A 498 -19.89 15.10 15.87
CA GLY A 498 -18.56 15.02 16.53
C GLY A 498 -17.65 13.91 16.02
N SER A 499 -18.21 12.79 15.57
CA SER A 499 -17.49 11.57 15.17
C SER A 499 -17.95 10.99 13.84
N THR A 500 -18.76 11.73 13.06
CA THR A 500 -19.29 11.30 11.75
C THR A 500 -18.82 12.24 10.66
N TYR A 501 -18.14 11.69 9.64
CA TYR A 501 -17.67 12.43 8.48
C TYR A 501 -18.32 11.88 7.21
N LEU A 502 -18.88 12.76 6.41
CA LEU A 502 -19.33 12.48 5.05
C LEU A 502 -18.21 12.92 4.11
N ARG A 503 -17.86 12.09 3.15
CA ARG A 503 -16.86 12.41 2.14
C ARG A 503 -17.41 12.19 0.74
N ALA A 504 -16.90 12.96 -0.20
CA ALA A 504 -17.16 12.78 -1.62
C ALA A 504 -15.92 13.18 -2.42
N SER A 505 -15.64 12.46 -3.48
CA SER A 505 -14.60 12.84 -4.44
C SER A 505 -15.02 12.53 -5.87
N ALA A 506 -14.44 13.30 -6.80
CA ALA A 506 -14.54 13.08 -8.23
C ALA A 506 -13.21 13.44 -8.88
N GLY A 507 -12.82 12.70 -9.91
CA GLY A 507 -11.59 12.99 -10.62
C GLY A 507 -11.45 12.23 -11.92
N ILE A 508 -10.46 12.67 -12.71
CA ILE A 508 -10.03 12.03 -13.94
C ILE A 508 -8.61 11.52 -13.72
N GLY A 509 -8.37 10.27 -14.07
CA GLY A 509 -7.06 9.65 -14.11
C GLY A 509 -6.71 9.19 -15.51
N ILE A 510 -5.43 9.04 -15.79
CA ILE A 510 -4.90 8.50 -17.04
C ILE A 510 -3.88 7.40 -16.77
N VAL A 511 -3.76 6.48 -17.73
CA VAL A 511 -2.66 5.50 -17.83
C VAL A 511 -2.00 5.70 -19.17
N GLU A 512 -0.69 5.80 -19.18
CA GLU A 512 0.08 5.94 -20.40
C GLU A 512 0.17 4.61 -21.16
N PRO A 513 0.21 4.62 -22.50
CA PRO A 513 0.65 3.44 -23.25
C PRO A 513 2.07 3.05 -22.81
N SER A 514 2.36 1.77 -22.73
CA SER A 514 3.74 1.34 -22.50
C SER A 514 4.64 1.69 -23.69
N LEU A 515 5.95 1.76 -23.46
CA LEU A 515 6.89 1.98 -24.56
C LEU A 515 6.87 0.81 -25.56
N LEU A 516 6.59 -0.41 -25.10
CA LEU A 516 6.38 -1.58 -25.95
C LEU A 516 5.17 -1.37 -26.87
N GLU A 517 4.03 -0.97 -26.33
CA GLU A 517 2.80 -0.73 -27.09
C GLU A 517 2.95 0.38 -28.14
N ASN A 518 3.77 1.40 -27.85
CA ASN A 518 4.02 2.47 -28.80
C ASN A 518 5.08 2.13 -29.87
N TYR A 519 6.16 1.41 -29.53
CA TYR A 519 7.38 1.43 -30.32
C TYR A 519 7.96 0.07 -30.70
N SER A 520 7.35 -1.05 -30.29
CA SER A 520 7.81 -2.39 -30.66
C SER A 520 7.90 -2.55 -32.19
N LYS A 521 8.95 -3.21 -32.66
CA LYS A 521 9.17 -3.55 -34.07
C LYS A 521 8.96 -5.02 -34.39
N GLU A 522 8.55 -5.81 -33.38
CA GLU A 522 8.29 -7.21 -33.57
C GLU A 522 7.10 -7.43 -34.51
N SER A 523 7.25 -8.29 -35.51
CA SER A 523 6.25 -8.49 -36.56
C SER A 523 4.91 -9.05 -36.04
N TYR A 524 4.96 -9.74 -34.91
CA TYR A 524 3.80 -10.28 -34.20
C TYR A 524 3.24 -9.33 -33.15
N ALA A 525 3.94 -8.24 -32.83
CA ALA A 525 3.59 -7.29 -31.79
C ALA A 525 4.03 -5.87 -32.18
N LEU A 526 3.53 -5.38 -33.33
CA LEU A 526 3.89 -4.05 -33.85
C LEU A 526 3.37 -2.94 -32.94
N GLY A 527 4.26 -2.03 -32.59
CA GLY A 527 3.92 -0.83 -31.82
C GLY A 527 3.02 0.12 -32.60
N ASN A 528 2.18 0.84 -31.89
CA ASN A 528 1.29 1.86 -32.44
C ASN A 528 1.57 3.23 -31.81
N PRO A 529 2.32 4.12 -32.48
CA PRO A 529 2.62 5.47 -31.95
C PRO A 529 1.40 6.39 -31.83
N ALA A 530 0.23 6.00 -32.42
CA ALA A 530 -0.98 6.77 -32.38
C ALA A 530 -1.87 6.44 -31.13
N LEU A 531 -1.41 5.59 -30.23
CA LEU A 531 -2.14 5.27 -29.02
C LEU A 531 -2.32 6.51 -28.14
N ARG A 532 -3.51 6.60 -27.57
CA ARG A 532 -3.87 7.62 -26.59
C ARG A 532 -3.79 7.02 -25.20
N PRO A 533 -3.51 7.81 -24.17
CA PRO A 533 -3.64 7.36 -22.79
C PRO A 533 -5.05 6.86 -22.50
N GLU A 534 -5.14 5.76 -21.78
CA GLU A 534 -6.39 5.31 -21.18
C GLU A 534 -6.93 6.36 -20.21
N LYS A 535 -8.24 6.46 -20.09
CA LYS A 535 -8.89 7.46 -19.25
C LYS A 535 -9.85 6.81 -18.27
N THR A 536 -9.71 7.15 -17.00
CA THR A 536 -10.64 6.81 -15.93
C THR A 536 -11.39 8.05 -15.47
N THR A 537 -12.71 7.96 -15.36
CA THR A 537 -13.54 8.95 -14.66
C THR A 537 -14.16 8.26 -13.45
N SER A 538 -13.95 8.81 -12.27
CA SER A 538 -14.38 8.20 -11.01
C SER A 538 -15.19 9.18 -10.17
N TYR A 539 -16.18 8.61 -9.47
CA TYR A 539 -16.98 9.28 -8.44
C TYR A 539 -17.01 8.39 -7.19
N GLU A 540 -16.86 9.01 -6.03
CA GLU A 540 -16.96 8.34 -4.74
C GLU A 540 -17.81 9.16 -3.78
N VAL A 541 -18.60 8.45 -2.95
CA VAL A 541 -19.21 9.02 -1.75
C VAL A 541 -18.98 8.04 -0.59
N GLY A 542 -18.77 8.55 0.62
CA GLY A 542 -18.49 7.69 1.76
C GLY A 542 -18.82 8.32 3.09
N VAL A 543 -18.78 7.47 4.11
CA VAL A 543 -18.99 7.83 5.52
C VAL A 543 -17.87 7.22 6.34
N ILE A 544 -17.28 8.02 7.21
CA ILE A 544 -16.42 7.55 8.30
C ILE A 544 -17.16 7.81 9.59
N GLN A 545 -17.30 6.78 10.41
CA GLN A 545 -17.91 6.87 11.71
C GLN A 545 -16.91 6.38 12.77
N GLU A 546 -16.57 7.26 13.68
CA GLU A 546 -15.78 6.94 14.86
C GLU A 546 -16.73 6.70 16.05
N TRP A 547 -16.47 5.63 16.81
CA TRP A 547 -17.26 5.24 17.97
C TRP A 547 -16.33 5.09 19.18
N PHE A 548 -16.89 5.28 20.38
CA PHE A 548 -16.19 5.02 21.65
C PHE A 548 -14.81 5.72 21.74
N ALA A 549 -14.76 7.01 21.42
CA ALA A 549 -13.53 7.81 21.41
C ALA A 549 -12.43 7.17 20.51
N ARG A 550 -12.76 6.88 19.26
CA ARG A 550 -11.90 6.26 18.23
C ARG A 550 -11.46 4.83 18.54
N ARG A 551 -12.11 4.13 19.48
CA ARG A 551 -11.83 2.70 19.69
C ARG A 551 -12.37 1.81 18.58
N LEU A 552 -13.47 2.21 17.96
CA LEU A 552 -14.02 1.58 16.78
C LEU A 552 -14.13 2.64 15.68
N GLU A 553 -13.52 2.38 14.54
CA GLU A 553 -13.70 3.14 13.31
C GLU A 553 -14.38 2.25 12.28
N THR A 554 -15.37 2.79 11.60
CA THR A 554 -16.05 2.14 10.48
C THR A 554 -16.08 3.09 9.31
N GLN A 555 -15.76 2.57 8.12
CA GLN A 555 -15.80 3.33 6.87
C GLN A 555 -16.68 2.57 5.87
N VAL A 556 -17.54 3.31 5.18
CA VAL A 556 -18.29 2.82 4.02
C VAL A 556 -18.03 3.77 2.87
N ALA A 557 -17.72 3.24 1.69
CA ALA A 557 -17.56 4.00 0.47
C ALA A 557 -18.32 3.34 -0.67
N ALA A 558 -19.04 4.12 -1.46
CA ALA A 558 -19.63 3.69 -2.73
C ALA A 558 -18.91 4.43 -3.85
N PHE A 559 -18.55 3.71 -4.90
CA PHE A 559 -17.80 4.25 -6.03
C PHE A 559 -18.41 3.84 -7.38
N ALA A 560 -18.14 4.66 -8.40
CA ALA A 560 -18.48 4.40 -9.78
C ALA A 560 -17.36 4.88 -10.71
N ASN A 561 -16.75 3.94 -11.42
CA ASN A 561 -15.65 4.17 -12.36
C ASN A 561 -16.09 3.87 -13.78
N THR A 562 -15.64 4.70 -14.72
CA THR A 562 -15.77 4.47 -16.16
C THR A 562 -14.39 4.54 -16.77
N PHE A 563 -14.00 3.48 -17.47
CA PHE A 563 -12.73 3.34 -18.16
C PHE A 563 -12.98 3.43 -19.65
N GLN A 564 -12.20 4.26 -20.34
CA GLN A 564 -12.32 4.54 -21.76
C GLN A 564 -10.95 4.50 -22.43
N ASP A 565 -10.94 4.30 -23.75
CA ASP A 565 -9.74 4.21 -24.57
C ASP A 565 -8.75 3.12 -24.07
N LEU A 566 -9.28 2.05 -23.45
CA LEU A 566 -8.46 0.97 -22.95
C LEU A 566 -7.68 0.35 -24.10
N ILE A 567 -6.38 0.14 -23.87
CA ILE A 567 -5.46 -0.41 -24.84
C ILE A 567 -5.57 -1.93 -24.81
N VAL A 568 -5.78 -2.52 -25.97
CA VAL A 568 -5.87 -3.96 -26.12
C VAL A 568 -5.05 -4.41 -27.33
N TYR A 569 -4.45 -5.59 -27.19
CA TYR A 569 -3.75 -6.23 -28.28
C TYR A 569 -4.73 -6.79 -29.29
N VAL A 570 -4.56 -6.38 -30.54
CA VAL A 570 -5.27 -6.89 -31.71
C VAL A 570 -4.24 -7.22 -32.75
N TYR A 571 -3.98 -8.54 -32.94
CA TYR A 571 -2.91 -9.00 -33.83
C TYR A 571 -2.87 -8.21 -35.14
N PRO A 572 -1.71 -7.68 -35.56
CA PRO A 572 -0.41 -7.74 -34.84
C PRO A 572 -0.05 -6.52 -34.02
N SER A 573 -1.00 -5.66 -33.61
CA SER A 573 -0.71 -4.37 -32.95
C SER A 573 -1.63 -4.08 -31.75
N TRP A 574 -1.55 -2.92 -31.17
CA TRP A 574 -2.40 -2.44 -30.06
C TRP A 574 -3.32 -1.30 -30.51
N LEU A 575 -4.54 -1.25 -29.95
CA LEU A 575 -5.57 -0.26 -30.29
C LEU A 575 -6.34 0.22 -29.04
N ASN A 576 -6.76 1.49 -29.04
CA ASN A 576 -7.67 2.06 -28.02
C ASN A 576 -9.13 1.77 -28.40
N ILE A 577 -9.64 0.58 -28.11
CA ILE A 577 -10.99 0.16 -28.54
C ILE A 577 -11.85 -0.44 -27.42
N GLN A 578 -11.30 -0.63 -26.24
CA GLN A 578 -12.04 -1.23 -25.15
C GLN A 578 -12.52 -0.16 -24.16
N ALA A 579 -13.70 -0.38 -23.60
CA ALA A 579 -14.23 0.41 -22.50
C ALA A 579 -14.93 -0.49 -21.48
N SER A 580 -14.88 -0.09 -20.23
CA SER A 580 -15.52 -0.85 -19.16
C SER A 580 -16.05 0.07 -18.06
N ARG A 581 -16.88 -0.49 -17.18
CA ARG A 581 -17.40 0.18 -15.98
C ARG A 581 -17.26 -0.71 -14.77
N ALA A 582 -16.95 -0.08 -13.63
CA ALA A 582 -16.98 -0.74 -12.34
C ALA A 582 -17.77 0.11 -11.35
N ARG A 583 -18.60 -0.54 -10.53
CA ARG A 583 -19.32 0.08 -9.41
C ARG A 583 -19.16 -0.80 -8.21
N GLY A 584 -19.10 -0.21 -7.01
CA GLY A 584 -18.95 -1.04 -5.84
C GLY A 584 -19.25 -0.30 -4.56
N VAL A 585 -19.31 -1.12 -3.49
CA VAL A 585 -19.39 -0.66 -2.11
C VAL A 585 -18.27 -1.34 -1.34
N GLU A 586 -17.51 -0.55 -0.61
CA GLU A 586 -16.46 -0.98 0.30
C GLU A 586 -16.90 -0.72 1.73
N PHE A 587 -16.65 -1.67 2.61
CA PHE A 587 -16.77 -1.54 4.04
C PHE A 587 -15.42 -1.87 4.67
N SER A 588 -14.98 -1.09 5.63
CA SER A 588 -13.87 -1.44 6.50
C SER A 588 -14.17 -1.07 7.94
N SER A 589 -13.60 -1.84 8.86
CA SER A 589 -13.77 -1.61 10.29
C SER A 589 -12.50 -2.01 11.03
N ARG A 590 -12.11 -1.19 12.00
CA ARG A 590 -11.03 -1.47 12.93
C ARG A 590 -11.48 -1.18 14.35
N MET A 591 -11.37 -2.16 15.25
CA MET A 591 -11.82 -2.06 16.64
C MET A 591 -10.68 -2.38 17.61
N LYS A 592 -10.31 -1.42 18.43
CA LYS A 592 -9.42 -1.60 19.60
C LYS A 592 -10.27 -2.01 20.80
N ILE A 593 -10.54 -3.32 20.92
CA ILE A 593 -11.40 -3.90 21.97
C ILE A 593 -10.75 -3.69 23.35
N ALA A 594 -9.44 -3.93 23.42
CA ALA A 594 -8.60 -3.68 24.59
C ALA A 594 -7.22 -3.21 24.13
N ARG A 595 -6.37 -2.76 25.06
CA ARG A 595 -4.97 -2.35 24.76
C ARG A 595 -4.15 -3.49 24.11
N TRP A 596 -4.57 -4.72 24.28
CA TRP A 596 -3.90 -5.94 23.80
C TRP A 596 -4.74 -6.72 22.78
N LEU A 597 -5.91 -6.22 22.38
CA LEU A 597 -6.83 -6.90 21.47
C LEU A 597 -7.38 -5.92 20.44
N THR A 598 -7.03 -6.15 19.17
CA THR A 598 -7.55 -5.42 18.01
C THR A 598 -8.21 -6.40 17.05
N ALA A 599 -9.37 -6.03 16.52
CA ALA A 599 -10.01 -6.73 15.41
C ALA A 599 -10.14 -5.76 14.23
N SER A 600 -9.88 -6.25 13.02
CA SER A 600 -10.09 -5.47 11.79
C SER A 600 -10.71 -6.37 10.71
N GLY A 601 -11.42 -5.75 9.79
CA GLY A 601 -12.00 -6.46 8.66
C GLY A 601 -12.44 -5.50 7.57
N GLY A 602 -12.52 -6.03 6.37
CA GLY A 602 -12.95 -5.31 5.18
C GLY A 602 -13.81 -6.20 4.29
N TYR A 603 -14.70 -5.59 3.54
CA TYR A 603 -15.51 -6.26 2.54
C TYR A 603 -15.73 -5.34 1.36
N THR A 604 -15.61 -5.89 0.16
CA THR A 604 -15.88 -5.19 -1.10
C THR A 604 -16.89 -5.98 -1.90
N ARG A 605 -17.99 -5.33 -2.27
CA ARG A 605 -18.91 -5.79 -3.31
C ARG A 605 -18.68 -4.95 -4.57
N MET A 606 -18.35 -5.60 -5.67
CA MET A 606 -18.06 -4.92 -6.93
C MET A 606 -18.85 -5.56 -8.09
N TRP A 607 -19.26 -4.73 -9.02
CA TRP A 607 -19.88 -5.11 -10.29
C TRP A 607 -19.08 -4.48 -11.42
N THR A 608 -18.55 -5.30 -12.29
CA THR A 608 -17.80 -4.87 -13.47
C THR A 608 -18.54 -5.25 -14.73
N ARG A 609 -18.34 -4.49 -15.80
CA ARG A 609 -18.91 -4.79 -17.10
C ARG A 609 -18.09 -4.17 -18.22
N ILE A 610 -17.75 -4.96 -19.23
CA ILE A 610 -17.19 -4.50 -20.49
C ILE A 610 -18.30 -3.82 -21.30
N THR A 611 -18.09 -2.59 -21.76
CA THR A 611 -19.08 -1.77 -22.47
C THR A 611 -18.74 -1.57 -23.94
N SER A 612 -17.48 -1.77 -24.34
CA SER A 612 -16.97 -1.78 -25.70
C SER A 612 -15.84 -2.78 -25.83
N SER A 613 -15.76 -3.52 -26.92
CA SER A 613 -14.73 -4.51 -27.17
C SER A 613 -14.53 -4.70 -28.69
N ASN A 614 -13.30 -5.06 -29.10
CA ASN A 614 -12.98 -5.49 -30.45
C ASN A 614 -13.56 -6.88 -30.82
N THR A 615 -13.91 -7.66 -29.79
CA THR A 615 -14.56 -8.98 -29.93
C THR A 615 -15.89 -8.95 -29.14
N PRO A 616 -16.92 -8.21 -29.66
CA PRO A 616 -18.11 -7.91 -28.87
C PRO A 616 -18.91 -9.15 -28.46
N ASP A 617 -18.83 -10.23 -29.23
CA ASP A 617 -19.53 -11.51 -29.01
C ASP A 617 -18.66 -12.54 -28.27
N SER A 618 -17.42 -12.18 -27.85
CA SER A 618 -16.54 -13.10 -27.14
C SER A 618 -17.13 -13.49 -25.78
N PRO A 619 -17.17 -14.78 -25.40
CA PRO A 619 -17.58 -15.23 -24.10
C PRO A 619 -16.59 -14.82 -22.99
N PHE A 620 -15.39 -14.39 -23.37
CA PHE A 620 -14.32 -13.98 -22.46
C PHE A 620 -14.23 -12.46 -22.30
N PHE A 621 -14.16 -11.73 -23.42
CA PHE A 621 -13.89 -10.29 -23.46
C PHE A 621 -14.99 -9.50 -24.17
N GLY A 622 -16.14 -10.12 -24.43
CA GLY A 622 -17.25 -9.51 -25.13
C GLY A 622 -17.99 -8.45 -24.34
N VAL A 623 -18.81 -7.69 -25.05
CA VAL A 623 -19.66 -6.67 -24.42
C VAL A 623 -20.66 -7.33 -23.48
N GLY A 624 -20.71 -6.82 -22.25
CA GLY A 624 -21.57 -7.36 -21.20
C GLY A 624 -20.88 -8.30 -20.23
N GLN A 625 -19.70 -8.82 -20.58
CA GLN A 625 -18.90 -9.69 -19.70
C GLN A 625 -18.30 -8.90 -18.53
N GLU A 626 -17.98 -9.62 -17.45
CA GLU A 626 -17.25 -9.09 -16.30
C GLU A 626 -15.78 -8.87 -16.65
N ILE A 627 -15.10 -7.98 -15.93
CA ILE A 627 -13.64 -7.83 -16.09
C ILE A 627 -12.96 -9.05 -15.45
N ALA A 628 -11.98 -9.61 -16.19
CA ALA A 628 -11.26 -10.80 -15.76
C ALA A 628 -10.50 -10.59 -14.43
N ARG A 629 -10.38 -11.67 -13.64
CA ARG A 629 -9.63 -11.76 -12.38
C ARG A 629 -10.06 -10.83 -11.27
N GLN A 630 -11.21 -10.19 -11.40
CA GLN A 630 -11.77 -9.29 -10.41
C GLN A 630 -13.05 -9.86 -9.80
N PRO A 631 -12.98 -10.39 -8.56
CA PRO A 631 -14.12 -11.03 -7.93
C PRO A 631 -15.20 -10.01 -7.58
N GLY A 632 -16.46 -10.38 -7.78
CA GLY A 632 -17.60 -9.56 -7.37
C GLY A 632 -17.74 -9.39 -5.86
N ASN A 633 -17.12 -10.29 -5.06
CA ASN A 633 -17.08 -10.23 -3.60
C ASN A 633 -15.65 -10.54 -3.15
N SER A 634 -15.11 -9.71 -2.27
CA SER A 634 -13.86 -9.99 -1.57
C SER A 634 -13.95 -9.48 -0.14
N GLY A 635 -13.19 -10.08 0.76
CA GLY A 635 -13.20 -9.67 2.15
C GLY A 635 -12.00 -10.16 2.93
N THR A 636 -11.74 -9.48 4.04
CA THR A 636 -10.66 -9.81 4.96
C THR A 636 -11.17 -9.70 6.39
N LEU A 637 -10.63 -10.53 7.25
CA LEU A 637 -10.87 -10.47 8.70
C LEU A 637 -9.54 -10.77 9.40
N SER A 638 -9.19 -10.01 10.43
CA SER A 638 -8.05 -10.30 11.27
C SER A 638 -8.30 -9.93 12.72
N ILE A 639 -7.69 -10.69 13.63
CA ILE A 639 -7.69 -10.47 15.07
C ILE A 639 -6.24 -10.53 15.53
N THR A 640 -5.80 -9.49 16.23
CA THR A 640 -4.46 -9.39 16.82
C THR A 640 -4.58 -9.33 18.33
N LEU A 641 -3.91 -10.27 19.02
CA LEU A 641 -3.74 -10.32 20.46
C LEU A 641 -2.27 -10.03 20.79
N ALA A 642 -2.01 -8.98 21.56
CA ALA A 642 -0.66 -8.58 21.95
C ALA A 642 -0.54 -8.36 23.47
N PRO A 643 -0.81 -9.37 24.34
CA PRO A 643 -0.66 -9.24 25.78
C PRO A 643 0.80 -9.36 26.18
N ARG A 644 1.39 -8.27 26.68
CA ARG A 644 2.76 -8.19 27.23
C ARG A 644 3.84 -8.81 26.33
N ARG A 645 4.05 -10.14 26.45
CA ARG A 645 5.13 -10.87 25.78
C ARG A 645 4.70 -11.63 24.54
N TRP A 646 3.40 -11.80 24.32
CA TRP A 646 2.84 -12.51 23.18
C TRP A 646 2.37 -11.52 22.12
N THR A 647 2.58 -11.87 20.85
CA THR A 647 1.83 -11.29 19.74
C THR A 647 1.27 -12.44 18.94
N LEU A 648 -0.05 -12.56 18.86
CA LEU A 648 -0.75 -13.57 18.10
C LEU A 648 -1.68 -12.86 17.12
N GLN A 649 -1.65 -13.26 15.86
CA GLN A 649 -2.59 -12.78 14.87
C GLN A 649 -3.18 -13.97 14.12
N ALA A 650 -4.46 -13.93 13.86
CA ALA A 650 -5.14 -14.86 12.96
C ALA A 650 -6.06 -14.06 12.03
N GLY A 651 -6.20 -14.52 10.81
CA GLY A 651 -7.06 -13.86 9.86
C GLY A 651 -7.44 -14.75 8.68
N ALA A 652 -8.29 -14.20 7.83
CA ALA A 652 -8.76 -14.83 6.61
C ALA A 652 -8.83 -13.82 5.47
N ILE A 653 -8.41 -14.24 4.29
CA ILE A 653 -8.59 -13.55 3.01
C ILE A 653 -9.60 -14.37 2.22
N LEU A 654 -10.66 -13.70 1.74
CA LEU A 654 -11.80 -14.31 1.06
C LEU A 654 -11.93 -13.68 -0.33
N ALA A 655 -11.96 -14.49 -1.36
CA ALA A 655 -12.28 -14.06 -2.72
C ALA A 655 -13.41 -14.90 -3.29
N GLY A 656 -14.41 -14.23 -3.86
CA GLY A 656 -15.51 -14.88 -4.53
C GLY A 656 -15.13 -15.46 -5.89
N GLU A 657 -16.10 -16.11 -6.52
CA GLU A 657 -15.99 -16.52 -7.92
C GLU A 657 -15.73 -15.30 -8.80
N ARG A 658 -14.94 -15.50 -9.87
CA ARG A 658 -14.56 -14.46 -10.82
C ARG A 658 -14.42 -15.00 -12.24
N GLN A 659 -14.62 -14.14 -13.21
CA GLN A 659 -14.24 -14.44 -14.57
C GLN A 659 -12.72 -14.54 -14.66
N ASP A 660 -12.22 -15.63 -15.22
CA ASP A 660 -10.78 -15.87 -15.45
C ASP A 660 -10.68 -16.72 -16.73
N PRO A 661 -10.68 -16.08 -17.91
CA PRO A 661 -10.70 -16.79 -19.16
C PRO A 661 -9.40 -17.55 -19.38
N ASP A 662 -9.51 -18.81 -19.73
CA ASP A 662 -8.42 -19.63 -20.23
C ASP A 662 -8.70 -20.02 -21.69
N PRO A 663 -8.34 -19.16 -22.64
CA PRO A 663 -8.62 -19.40 -24.04
C PRO A 663 -7.69 -20.44 -24.69
N TYR A 664 -6.62 -20.82 -24.03
CA TYR A 664 -5.55 -21.63 -24.65
C TYR A 664 -5.72 -23.11 -24.39
N VAL A 665 -6.25 -23.52 -23.22
CA VAL A 665 -6.24 -24.92 -22.82
C VAL A 665 -7.63 -25.53 -22.88
N PHE A 666 -8.54 -25.21 -22.00
CA PHE A 666 -9.82 -25.93 -21.85
C PHE A 666 -11.06 -25.07 -22.09
N GLY A 667 -10.90 -23.82 -22.52
CA GLY A 667 -12.01 -22.87 -22.69
C GLY A 667 -12.70 -22.50 -21.36
N VAL A 668 -12.03 -22.68 -20.23
CA VAL A 668 -12.56 -22.38 -18.90
C VAL A 668 -12.75 -20.88 -18.74
N THR A 669 -13.89 -20.45 -18.22
CA THR A 669 -14.22 -19.02 -18.11
C THR A 669 -14.38 -18.57 -16.67
N ARG A 670 -14.47 -19.50 -15.71
CA ARG A 670 -14.72 -19.20 -14.31
C ARG A 670 -13.71 -19.85 -13.39
N ASN A 671 -13.20 -19.04 -12.49
CA ASN A 671 -12.38 -19.48 -11.39
C ASN A 671 -13.21 -19.44 -10.08
N LYS A 672 -13.19 -20.54 -9.34
CA LYS A 672 -13.94 -20.68 -8.09
C LYS A 672 -13.43 -19.73 -7.03
N GLY A 673 -14.29 -19.34 -6.09
CA GLY A 673 -13.89 -18.57 -4.91
C GLY A 673 -12.98 -19.37 -3.98
N TYR A 674 -12.20 -18.67 -3.17
CA TYR A 674 -11.30 -19.28 -2.19
C TYR A 674 -11.30 -18.52 -0.85
N GLN A 675 -10.78 -19.20 0.15
CA GLN A 675 -10.45 -18.64 1.46
C GLN A 675 -9.02 -19.05 1.84
N ASN A 676 -8.20 -18.08 2.20
CA ASN A 676 -6.88 -18.33 2.78
C ASN A 676 -6.91 -17.89 4.24
N VAL A 677 -6.90 -18.87 5.14
CA VAL A 677 -6.83 -18.64 6.59
C VAL A 677 -5.37 -18.72 7.01
N TYR A 678 -4.91 -17.73 7.76
CA TYR A 678 -3.52 -17.64 8.23
C TYR A 678 -3.46 -17.38 9.74
N ALA A 679 -2.32 -17.70 10.33
CA ALA A 679 -2.03 -17.37 11.71
C ALA A 679 -0.54 -17.07 11.89
N THR A 680 -0.22 -16.09 12.74
CA THR A 680 1.14 -15.78 13.17
C THR A 680 1.20 -15.73 14.68
N GLY A 681 2.34 -16.10 15.25
CA GLY A 681 2.53 -16.03 16.69
C GLY A 681 3.98 -15.75 17.03
N SER A 682 4.21 -14.86 17.98
CA SER A 682 5.55 -14.63 18.51
C SER A 682 5.52 -14.48 20.04
N PHE A 683 6.63 -14.82 20.68
CA PHE A 683 6.79 -14.75 22.12
C PHE A 683 8.11 -14.08 22.48
N ARG A 684 8.04 -12.96 23.20
CA ARG A 684 9.23 -12.24 23.69
C ARG A 684 9.76 -12.90 24.96
N ILE A 685 10.84 -13.67 24.84
CA ILE A 685 11.50 -14.33 25.97
C ILE A 685 12.08 -13.25 26.91
N ASP A 686 12.87 -12.35 26.34
CA ASP A 686 13.42 -11.17 27.02
C ASP A 686 13.38 -9.94 26.08
N LYS A 687 14.16 -8.91 26.35
CA LYS A 687 14.22 -7.70 25.49
C LYS A 687 14.93 -7.95 24.14
N HIS A 688 15.64 -9.07 24.00
CA HIS A 688 16.47 -9.35 22.83
C HIS A 688 15.95 -10.51 21.99
N LEU A 689 15.33 -11.53 22.59
CA LEU A 689 15.05 -12.79 21.95
C LEU A 689 13.55 -13.04 21.77
N GLN A 690 13.12 -13.26 20.52
CA GLN A 690 11.73 -13.48 20.12
C GLN A 690 11.61 -14.62 19.11
N PRO A 691 11.29 -15.86 19.53
CA PRO A 691 10.81 -16.90 18.61
C PRO A 691 9.47 -16.52 18.01
N PHE A 692 9.24 -16.97 16.76
CA PHE A 692 7.99 -16.77 16.07
C PHE A 692 7.62 -17.97 15.18
N VAL A 693 6.35 -18.07 14.85
CA VAL A 693 5.79 -19.05 13.92
C VAL A 693 4.76 -18.38 13.02
N ARG A 694 4.72 -18.79 11.76
CA ARG A 694 3.76 -18.33 10.76
C ARG A 694 3.17 -19.53 10.03
N VAL A 695 1.85 -19.51 9.84
CA VAL A 695 1.12 -20.55 9.09
C VAL A 695 0.27 -19.85 8.03
N SER A 696 0.40 -20.25 6.79
CA SER A 696 -0.41 -19.81 5.67
C SER A 696 -1.26 -20.98 5.15
N ASN A 697 -2.42 -20.68 4.57
CA ASN A 697 -3.38 -21.67 4.10
C ASN A 697 -3.69 -22.77 5.14
N LEU A 698 -4.01 -22.34 6.37
CA LEU A 698 -4.20 -23.22 7.53
C LEU A 698 -5.21 -24.34 7.25
N LEU A 699 -6.25 -24.07 6.45
CA LEU A 699 -7.30 -25.03 6.09
C LEU A 699 -6.87 -25.96 4.94
N ASN A 700 -5.68 -25.79 4.38
CA ASN A 700 -5.15 -26.56 3.25
C ASN A 700 -6.10 -26.60 2.04
N GLN A 701 -6.71 -25.47 1.72
CA GLN A 701 -7.59 -25.36 0.57
C GLN A 701 -6.73 -25.35 -0.71
N ASN A 702 -7.09 -26.21 -1.67
CA ASN A 702 -6.54 -26.14 -3.02
C ASN A 702 -7.29 -25.07 -3.80
N TYR A 703 -6.59 -24.04 -4.27
CA TYR A 703 -7.14 -22.95 -5.06
C TYR A 703 -6.10 -22.34 -5.99
N SER A 704 -6.57 -21.62 -6.99
CA SER A 704 -5.74 -20.82 -7.89
C SER A 704 -6.27 -19.39 -7.93
N GLU A 705 -5.40 -18.41 -7.98
CA GLU A 705 -5.81 -17.02 -8.24
C GLU A 705 -5.92 -16.77 -9.75
N VAL A 706 -5.04 -17.41 -10.51
CA VAL A 706 -5.09 -17.52 -11.97
C VAL A 706 -5.27 -18.99 -12.32
N LEU A 707 -6.22 -19.31 -13.21
CA LEU A 707 -6.50 -20.67 -13.62
C LEU A 707 -5.25 -21.40 -14.14
N GLY A 708 -5.08 -22.64 -13.71
CA GLY A 708 -3.91 -23.45 -14.06
C GLY A 708 -2.69 -23.24 -13.16
N TYR A 709 -2.66 -22.19 -12.33
CA TYR A 709 -1.55 -21.84 -11.44
C TYR A 709 -1.97 -22.01 -9.97
N PRO A 710 -1.83 -23.20 -9.36
CA PRO A 710 -2.25 -23.43 -7.98
C PRO A 710 -1.39 -22.65 -6.98
N ALA A 711 -2.05 -22.10 -5.96
CA ALA A 711 -1.39 -21.52 -4.80
C ALA A 711 -0.75 -22.62 -3.94
N LEU A 712 0.20 -22.24 -3.06
CA LEU A 712 0.84 -23.17 -2.13
C LEU A 712 -0.21 -23.84 -1.23
N SER A 713 -0.02 -25.12 -0.96
CA SER A 713 -0.71 -25.83 0.09
C SER A 713 -0.37 -25.27 1.48
N ARG A 714 -0.96 -25.82 2.55
CA ARG A 714 -0.66 -25.36 3.91
C ARG A 714 0.83 -25.30 4.18
N SER A 715 1.30 -24.12 4.58
CA SER A 715 2.72 -23.83 4.78
C SER A 715 2.96 -23.38 6.22
N ILE A 716 4.01 -23.91 6.85
CA ILE A 716 4.39 -23.62 8.23
C ILE A 716 5.83 -23.16 8.23
N TYR A 717 6.10 -22.03 8.88
CA TYR A 717 7.43 -21.42 9.01
C TYR A 717 7.68 -21.10 10.48
N GLY A 718 8.89 -21.30 10.94
CA GLY A 718 9.30 -20.97 12.31
C GLY A 718 10.66 -20.30 12.33
N GLY A 719 10.84 -19.36 13.22
CA GLY A 719 12.04 -18.56 13.24
C GLY A 719 12.38 -17.96 14.60
N LEU A 720 13.49 -17.26 14.61
CA LEU A 720 14.03 -16.57 15.76
C LEU A 720 14.45 -15.15 15.36
N ARG A 721 14.05 -14.16 16.15
CA ARG A 721 14.44 -12.75 15.99
C ARG A 721 15.25 -12.30 17.20
N LEU A 722 16.39 -11.68 16.92
CA LEU A 722 17.22 -10.97 17.88
C LEU A 722 17.03 -9.47 17.69
N GLU A 723 16.77 -8.74 18.78
CA GLU A 723 16.63 -7.27 18.80
C GLU A 723 17.61 -6.67 19.81
N TRP A 724 18.21 -5.51 19.54
CA TRP A 724 19.11 -4.79 20.46
C TRP A 724 18.93 -3.30 20.38
#